data_20227be0d2e771e24ed0d3d3313d96ed
#
_entry.id   20227be0d2e771e24ed0d3d3313d96ed
#
_cell.length_a   1.000
_cell.length_b   1.000
_cell.length_c   1.000
_cell.angle_alpha   90.00
_cell.angle_beta   90.00
_cell.angle_gamma   90.00
#
_symmetry.space_group_name_H-M   'P 1'
#
loop_
_entity.id
_entity.type
_entity.pdbx_description
1 polymer ?
#
loop_
_entity_poly.entity_id
_entity_poly.type
_entity_poly.pdbx_seq_one_letter_code
_entity_poly.pdbx_strand_id
1 'polypeptide(L)'
;MRNRLIKVGAAVPSMKVGDVSYNTGEIISLMNAAKDCGLVVFPELCISGYTCADLFDQEALIAASEEGLRQIAKASEKRKGTTYVVGIPVKYGNCLYNCAAIVSEGVISGIVPKTNIPAYSEFYELRWFASGKDVIGRTLTIAGQEVPFGIDLLAEDRTSAAVLGIDICEDLWVPDRPSTHACLAGANLIANLSASDEVIGKADYRRNLVLHQSADCYCGYIYTSAATDESSTDLVFSGHSMIASNGKMLAEIIYPERPALKTAVIDLDALEYNRTHQNTFANESDDWYRRAQVHIKPLGGAYETTVDTLVKRLKKEQYTVSRMPFVPSDDRELAERCSRILQIQANGLATRVRATNIKTLVIGVSGGLDSTLALLVCNEARRLVKDIRIIAYTMPSKGNTSDRTYKNAVDLMKCLKAEIREVEIGKPVKEHLITLGHGGEYKGEGDTTYENAQARMRTYILMDAANMENGLVVGTGDLSELALGWCTYNGDHMSMYGVNGSVPKTLVQYICRAYALTCGDKKLKDVLLDIVGTPISPELTPNKKGVIAQKTEDKIGKYDLNDFFLYYVMRWGFAPDKILALAMLAYDDLDKEFIRNAEIRFYNRFFHQQFKRSCLPDGPKVGTVTLSPRGDWRMPSDASVNLWLEILKKA
;
A
#
# COMPACT_ATOMS: atom_id res chain seq x y z
N MET A 1 4.48 -8.53 -19.80
CA MET A 1 4.39 -8.30 -18.33
C MET A 1 4.61 -9.60 -17.59
N ARG A 2 5.53 -9.64 -16.63
CA ARG A 2 5.64 -10.79 -15.70
C ARG A 2 4.44 -10.78 -14.75
N ASN A 3 3.90 -11.96 -14.48
CA ASN A 3 2.78 -12.14 -13.57
C ASN A 3 3.32 -12.70 -12.24
N ARG A 4 3.42 -11.87 -11.21
CA ARG A 4 3.89 -12.22 -9.86
C ARG A 4 2.80 -12.10 -8.80
N LEU A 5 1.54 -12.14 -9.24
CA LEU A 5 0.37 -12.23 -8.38
C LEU A 5 0.10 -13.70 -8.07
N ILE A 6 0.11 -14.09 -6.81
CA ILE A 6 -0.13 -15.47 -6.37
C ILE A 6 -1.47 -15.55 -5.66
N LYS A 7 -2.38 -16.39 -6.16
CA LYS A 7 -3.60 -16.73 -5.41
C LYS A 7 -3.26 -17.82 -4.40
N VAL A 8 -3.49 -17.53 -3.13
CA VAL A 8 -3.27 -18.45 -2.02
C VAL A 8 -4.58 -18.81 -1.33
N GLY A 9 -4.62 -19.97 -0.66
CA GLY A 9 -5.78 -20.46 0.06
C GLY A 9 -5.44 -20.92 1.47
N ALA A 10 -6.28 -20.54 2.45
CA ALA A 10 -6.37 -21.12 3.77
C ALA A 10 -7.57 -22.08 3.77
N ALA A 11 -7.30 -23.37 3.90
CA ALA A 11 -8.29 -24.45 3.76
C ALA A 11 -8.58 -25.11 5.10
N VAL A 12 -9.82 -25.04 5.56
CA VAL A 12 -10.28 -25.64 6.83
C VAL A 12 -11.18 -26.84 6.49
N PRO A 13 -10.67 -28.08 6.52
CA PRO A 13 -11.46 -29.27 6.21
C PRO A 13 -12.46 -29.60 7.32
N SER A 14 -13.52 -30.31 6.98
CA SER A 14 -14.24 -31.12 7.97
C SER A 14 -13.34 -32.27 8.41
N MET A 15 -13.37 -32.63 9.69
CA MET A 15 -12.52 -33.70 10.18
C MET A 15 -13.18 -34.55 11.24
N LYS A 16 -12.57 -35.70 11.50
CA LYS A 16 -12.89 -36.59 12.62
C LYS A 16 -11.60 -37.01 13.28
N VAL A 17 -11.50 -36.82 14.57
CA VAL A 17 -10.29 -37.17 15.34
C VAL A 17 -9.96 -38.66 15.18
N GLY A 18 -8.77 -38.96 14.67
CA GLY A 18 -8.28 -40.32 14.43
C GLY A 18 -8.83 -41.01 13.17
N ASP A 19 -9.78 -40.43 12.46
CA ASP A 19 -10.32 -41.00 11.21
C ASP A 19 -9.53 -40.48 9.98
N VAL A 20 -8.33 -40.99 9.81
CA VAL A 20 -7.41 -40.55 8.75
C VAL A 20 -8.02 -40.68 7.35
N SER A 21 -8.80 -41.74 7.09
CA SER A 21 -9.41 -41.96 5.76
C SER A 21 -10.42 -40.85 5.43
N TYR A 22 -11.28 -40.49 6.40
CA TYR A 22 -12.22 -39.39 6.24
C TYR A 22 -11.50 -38.05 6.06
N ASN A 23 -10.54 -37.76 6.92
CA ASN A 23 -9.78 -36.48 6.89
C ASN A 23 -9.02 -36.33 5.57
N THR A 24 -8.37 -37.38 5.09
CA THR A 24 -7.69 -37.38 3.78
C THR A 24 -8.65 -37.10 2.63
N GLY A 25 -9.85 -37.70 2.67
CA GLY A 25 -10.91 -37.44 1.68
C GLY A 25 -11.34 -35.97 1.64
N GLU A 26 -11.55 -35.36 2.81
CA GLU A 26 -11.93 -33.94 2.93
C GLU A 26 -10.80 -33.00 2.46
N ILE A 27 -9.53 -33.29 2.81
CA ILE A 27 -8.37 -32.56 2.31
C ILE A 27 -8.34 -32.62 0.77
N ILE A 28 -8.46 -33.81 0.17
CA ILE A 28 -8.45 -33.97 -1.29
C ILE A 28 -9.66 -33.25 -1.94
N SER A 29 -10.80 -33.22 -1.29
CA SER A 29 -11.97 -32.46 -1.74
C SER A 29 -11.67 -30.95 -1.81
N LEU A 30 -11.05 -30.37 -0.77
CA LEU A 30 -10.64 -28.96 -0.76
C LEU A 30 -9.50 -28.67 -1.76
N MET A 31 -8.55 -29.60 -1.97
CA MET A 31 -7.56 -29.49 -3.06
C MET A 31 -8.24 -29.35 -4.43
N ASN A 32 -9.35 -30.08 -4.64
CA ASN A 32 -10.13 -29.99 -5.86
C ASN A 32 -10.87 -28.66 -5.99
N ALA A 33 -11.38 -28.11 -4.88
CA ALA A 33 -12.01 -26.79 -4.86
C ALA A 33 -11.01 -25.65 -5.10
N ALA A 34 -9.77 -25.82 -4.62
CA ALA A 34 -8.70 -24.82 -4.70
C ALA A 34 -7.90 -24.82 -6.02
N LYS A 35 -8.42 -25.40 -7.09
CA LYS A 35 -7.73 -25.63 -8.38
C LYS A 35 -7.06 -24.40 -9.00
N ASP A 36 -7.53 -23.18 -8.68
CA ASP A 36 -7.01 -21.92 -9.22
C ASP A 36 -5.91 -21.30 -8.31
N CYS A 37 -5.66 -21.86 -7.11
CA CYS A 37 -4.61 -21.41 -6.21
C CYS A 37 -3.21 -21.90 -6.66
N GLY A 38 -2.18 -21.11 -6.37
CA GLY A 38 -0.78 -21.52 -6.47
C GLY A 38 -0.28 -22.18 -5.18
N LEU A 39 -0.83 -21.78 -4.03
CA LEU A 39 -0.49 -22.32 -2.71
C LEU A 39 -1.77 -22.53 -1.89
N VAL A 40 -1.87 -23.66 -1.20
CA VAL A 40 -2.97 -23.95 -0.26
C VAL A 40 -2.41 -24.51 1.03
N VAL A 41 -2.79 -23.93 2.16
CA VAL A 41 -2.34 -24.30 3.49
C VAL A 41 -3.49 -24.92 4.26
N PHE A 42 -3.24 -26.08 4.87
CA PHE A 42 -4.16 -26.80 5.74
C PHE A 42 -3.73 -26.69 7.22
N PRO A 43 -4.60 -27.03 8.18
CA PRO A 43 -4.27 -26.93 9.60
C PRO A 43 -3.17 -27.92 10.06
N GLU A 44 -2.63 -27.64 11.24
CA GLU A 44 -1.72 -28.51 11.98
C GLU A 44 -2.36 -29.89 12.23
N LEU A 45 -1.59 -30.96 11.99
CA LEU A 45 -2.01 -32.36 12.17
C LEU A 45 -3.36 -32.73 11.51
N CYS A 46 -3.76 -32.02 10.46
CA CYS A 46 -5.08 -32.17 9.84
C CYS A 46 -5.32 -33.57 9.22
N ILE A 47 -4.29 -34.39 9.01
CA ILE A 47 -4.44 -35.77 8.53
C ILE A 47 -4.96 -36.68 9.65
N SER A 48 -4.44 -36.57 10.86
CA SER A 48 -4.85 -37.37 12.02
C SER A 48 -5.94 -36.73 12.86
N GLY A 49 -5.97 -35.42 12.95
CA GLY A 49 -6.55 -34.61 13.98
C GLY A 49 -5.49 -34.20 15.02
N TYR A 50 -5.60 -32.99 15.55
CA TYR A 50 -4.68 -32.45 16.55
C TYR A 50 -4.92 -33.09 17.93
N THR A 51 -6.20 -33.32 18.29
CA THR A 51 -6.63 -33.77 19.62
C THR A 51 -6.65 -35.30 19.77
N CYS A 52 -5.79 -36.01 19.04
CA CYS A 52 -5.66 -37.49 19.13
C CYS A 52 -5.10 -38.00 20.46
N ALA A 53 -4.48 -37.15 21.28
CA ALA A 53 -3.91 -37.52 22.58
C ALA A 53 -3.02 -38.77 22.50
N ASP A 54 -3.14 -39.72 23.43
CA ASP A 54 -2.32 -40.94 23.46
C ASP A 54 -2.55 -41.89 22.25
N LEU A 55 -3.48 -41.56 21.34
CA LEU A 55 -3.57 -42.29 20.06
C LEU A 55 -2.34 -42.03 19.18
N PHE A 56 -1.58 -40.98 19.41
CA PHE A 56 -0.29 -40.75 18.73
C PHE A 56 0.75 -41.85 19.06
N ASP A 57 0.62 -42.56 20.15
CA ASP A 57 1.47 -43.70 20.50
C ASP A 57 1.09 -45.00 19.75
N GLN A 58 -0.04 -44.96 18.98
CA GLN A 58 -0.53 -46.11 18.25
C GLN A 58 0.09 -46.18 16.84
N GLU A 59 0.79 -47.24 16.53
CA GLU A 59 1.41 -47.47 15.21
C GLU A 59 0.36 -47.39 14.07
N ALA A 60 -0.85 -47.85 14.31
CA ALA A 60 -1.94 -47.82 13.37
C ALA A 60 -2.28 -46.40 12.91
N LEU A 61 -2.28 -45.40 13.80
CA LEU A 61 -2.55 -44.00 13.47
C LEU A 61 -1.41 -43.40 12.62
N ILE A 62 -0.15 -43.70 12.99
CA ILE A 62 1.02 -43.20 12.27
C ILE A 62 1.11 -43.79 10.87
N ALA A 63 0.95 -45.12 10.74
CA ALA A 63 0.94 -45.80 9.44
C ALA A 63 -0.24 -45.31 8.53
N ALA A 64 -1.42 -45.13 9.11
CA ALA A 64 -2.55 -44.59 8.37
C ALA A 64 -2.28 -43.14 7.92
N SER A 65 -1.66 -42.30 8.75
CA SER A 65 -1.30 -40.92 8.42
C SER A 65 -0.30 -40.85 7.24
N GLU A 66 0.67 -41.74 7.20
CA GLU A 66 1.61 -41.86 6.07
C GLU A 66 0.89 -42.28 4.79
N GLU A 67 -0.04 -43.23 4.87
CA GLU A 67 -0.90 -43.63 3.73
C GLU A 67 -1.78 -42.45 3.25
N GLY A 68 -2.34 -41.66 4.17
CA GLY A 68 -3.08 -40.44 3.85
C GLY A 68 -2.23 -39.44 3.08
N LEU A 69 -0.99 -39.21 3.51
CA LEU A 69 -0.05 -38.34 2.80
C LEU A 69 0.25 -38.85 1.39
N ARG A 70 0.43 -40.17 1.23
CA ARG A 70 0.63 -40.81 -0.08
C ARG A 70 -0.56 -40.53 -1.03
N GLN A 71 -1.79 -40.60 -0.52
CA GLN A 71 -2.99 -40.31 -1.31
C GLN A 71 -3.09 -38.83 -1.68
N ILE A 72 -2.75 -37.93 -0.76
CA ILE A 72 -2.68 -36.49 -1.00
C ILE A 72 -1.64 -36.18 -2.08
N ALA A 73 -0.42 -36.76 -1.98
CA ALA A 73 0.61 -36.60 -3.00
C ALA A 73 0.12 -37.05 -4.38
N LYS A 74 -0.47 -38.24 -4.47
CA LYS A 74 -1.07 -38.76 -5.70
C LYS A 74 -2.18 -37.85 -6.25
N ALA A 75 -3.01 -37.29 -5.39
CA ALA A 75 -4.08 -36.37 -5.82
C ALA A 75 -3.51 -35.05 -6.39
N SER A 76 -2.35 -34.62 -5.89
CA SER A 76 -1.69 -33.38 -6.34
C SER A 76 -1.09 -33.50 -7.76
N GLU A 77 -0.81 -34.71 -8.29
CA GLU A 77 -0.30 -34.92 -9.64
C GLU A 77 -1.17 -34.27 -10.73
N LYS A 78 -2.49 -34.26 -10.49
CA LYS A 78 -3.49 -33.67 -11.40
C LYS A 78 -3.62 -32.15 -11.27
N ARG A 79 -2.88 -31.53 -10.35
CA ARG A 79 -3.00 -30.12 -9.96
C ARG A 79 -1.74 -29.33 -10.29
N LYS A 80 -1.44 -29.21 -11.59
CA LYS A 80 -0.23 -28.55 -12.07
C LYS A 80 -0.11 -27.11 -11.56
N GLY A 81 1.08 -26.78 -11.09
CA GLY A 81 1.44 -25.47 -10.56
C GLY A 81 0.82 -25.14 -9.19
N THR A 82 0.32 -26.11 -8.44
CA THR A 82 -0.22 -25.87 -7.09
C THR A 82 0.59 -26.63 -6.05
N THR A 83 1.04 -25.92 -5.04
CA THR A 83 1.70 -26.51 -3.86
C THR A 83 0.71 -26.54 -2.70
N TYR A 84 0.71 -27.64 -1.96
CA TYR A 84 -0.11 -27.88 -0.78
C TYR A 84 0.78 -28.06 0.43
N VAL A 85 0.37 -27.52 1.59
CA VAL A 85 1.05 -27.74 2.87
C VAL A 85 0.04 -28.35 3.84
N VAL A 86 0.33 -29.56 4.33
CA VAL A 86 -0.58 -30.36 5.18
C VAL A 86 0.11 -30.78 6.47
N GLY A 87 -0.60 -30.78 7.59
CA GLY A 87 -0.10 -31.19 8.91
C GLY A 87 -0.17 -32.72 9.08
N ILE A 88 0.92 -33.34 9.56
CA ILE A 88 1.07 -34.79 9.72
C ILE A 88 1.98 -35.16 10.91
N PRO A 89 1.66 -36.19 11.72
CA PRO A 89 2.61 -36.78 12.65
C PRO A 89 3.62 -37.66 11.90
N VAL A 90 4.93 -37.49 12.16
CA VAL A 90 6.00 -38.22 11.45
C VAL A 90 6.95 -38.87 12.45
N LYS A 91 7.14 -40.18 12.33
CA LYS A 91 8.15 -40.92 13.12
C LYS A 91 9.51 -40.88 12.42
N TYR A 92 10.53 -40.41 13.14
CA TYR A 92 11.90 -40.42 12.63
C TYR A 92 12.86 -40.87 13.76
N GLY A 93 13.60 -41.94 13.51
CA GLY A 93 14.40 -42.58 14.55
C GLY A 93 13.53 -43.07 15.71
N ASN A 94 13.85 -42.64 16.93
CA ASN A 94 13.10 -42.98 18.13
C ASN A 94 12.13 -41.88 18.60
N CYS A 95 11.87 -40.89 17.77
CA CYS A 95 11.01 -39.74 18.09
C CYS A 95 9.83 -39.64 17.13
N LEU A 96 8.75 -39.08 17.65
CA LEU A 96 7.60 -38.61 16.85
C LEU A 96 7.66 -37.08 16.75
N TYR A 97 7.37 -36.55 15.59
CA TYR A 97 7.42 -35.12 15.31
C TYR A 97 6.06 -34.66 14.74
N ASN A 98 5.62 -33.50 15.18
CA ASN A 98 4.53 -32.75 14.56
C ASN A 98 5.10 -31.99 13.36
N CYS A 99 4.63 -32.29 12.14
CA CYS A 99 5.28 -31.83 10.92
C CYS A 99 4.31 -31.19 9.93
N ALA A 100 4.84 -30.32 9.09
CA ALA A 100 4.25 -29.85 7.87
C ALA A 100 4.87 -30.56 6.66
N ALA A 101 4.06 -31.21 5.83
CA ALA A 101 4.47 -31.80 4.56
C ALA A 101 4.16 -30.85 3.40
N ILE A 102 5.17 -30.55 2.58
CA ILE A 102 5.08 -29.72 1.38
C ILE A 102 4.91 -30.65 0.19
N VAL A 103 3.76 -30.56 -0.49
CA VAL A 103 3.38 -31.47 -1.57
C VAL A 103 3.11 -30.69 -2.87
N SER A 104 3.80 -31.04 -3.94
CA SER A 104 3.63 -30.41 -5.25
C SER A 104 3.72 -31.44 -6.38
N GLU A 105 2.70 -31.51 -7.22
CA GLU A 105 2.64 -32.34 -8.44
C GLU A 105 3.03 -33.82 -8.26
N GLY A 106 2.60 -34.44 -7.16
CA GLY A 106 2.89 -35.86 -6.84
C GLY A 106 4.15 -36.04 -5.99
N VAL A 107 4.94 -34.98 -5.82
CA VAL A 107 6.20 -35.02 -5.06
C VAL A 107 5.99 -34.43 -3.67
N ILE A 108 6.50 -35.11 -2.65
CA ILE A 108 6.68 -34.58 -1.31
C ILE A 108 8.02 -33.86 -1.29
N SER A 109 7.99 -32.54 -1.49
CA SER A 109 9.20 -31.74 -1.68
C SER A 109 9.99 -31.50 -0.39
N GLY A 110 9.35 -31.65 0.76
CA GLY A 110 9.99 -31.50 2.07
C GLY A 110 9.04 -31.76 3.23
N ILE A 111 9.62 -32.13 4.36
CA ILE A 111 8.94 -32.28 5.66
C ILE A 111 9.63 -31.37 6.66
N VAL A 112 8.88 -30.44 7.25
CA VAL A 112 9.37 -29.48 8.25
C VAL A 112 8.77 -29.82 9.61
N PRO A 113 9.57 -30.22 10.61
CA PRO A 113 9.09 -30.47 11.96
C PRO A 113 8.88 -29.16 12.73
N LYS A 114 7.90 -29.15 13.63
CA LYS A 114 7.63 -28.03 14.55
C LYS A 114 8.84 -27.75 15.43
N THR A 115 9.28 -26.50 15.45
CA THR A 115 10.47 -26.09 16.20
C THR A 115 10.17 -25.93 17.68
N ASN A 116 9.07 -25.23 18.01
CA ASN A 116 8.71 -24.90 19.39
C ASN A 116 7.49 -25.72 19.82
N ILE A 117 7.68 -26.61 20.78
CA ILE A 117 6.65 -27.51 21.29
C ILE A 117 6.09 -26.92 22.59
N PRO A 118 4.78 -26.49 22.62
CA PRO A 118 4.18 -25.95 23.84
C PRO A 118 3.94 -27.06 24.90
N ALA A 119 4.27 -26.74 26.15
CA ALA A 119 4.03 -27.59 27.30
C ALA A 119 3.69 -26.72 28.51
N TYR A 120 2.70 -25.87 28.38
CA TYR A 120 2.21 -24.99 29.44
C TYR A 120 0.68 -24.83 29.32
N SER A 121 0.02 -24.48 30.42
CA SER A 121 -1.45 -24.34 30.53
C SER A 121 -2.19 -25.54 29.96
N GLU A 122 -3.00 -25.37 28.95
CA GLU A 122 -3.75 -26.40 28.25
C GLU A 122 -2.93 -27.25 27.27
N PHE A 123 -1.72 -26.84 26.95
CA PHE A 123 -0.84 -27.54 26.00
C PHE A 123 0.14 -28.47 26.67
N TYR A 124 0.24 -29.72 26.19
CA TYR A 124 1.17 -30.75 26.68
C TYR A 124 1.71 -31.62 25.53
N GLU A 125 2.01 -30.97 24.38
CA GLU A 125 2.49 -31.66 23.18
C GLU A 125 3.81 -32.40 23.39
N LEU A 126 4.67 -31.97 24.35
CA LEU A 126 5.91 -32.67 24.71
C LEU A 126 5.67 -34.10 25.21
N ARG A 127 4.42 -34.48 25.55
CA ARG A 127 4.06 -35.85 25.89
C ARG A 127 4.28 -36.80 24.71
N TRP A 128 4.05 -36.32 23.50
CA TRP A 128 4.08 -37.14 22.27
C TRP A 128 5.18 -36.72 21.31
N PHE A 129 5.42 -35.42 21.15
CA PHE A 129 6.25 -34.86 20.07
C PHE A 129 7.57 -34.30 20.58
N ALA A 130 8.63 -34.64 19.83
CA ALA A 130 9.95 -34.05 20.02
C ALA A 130 10.05 -32.71 19.26
N SER A 131 10.85 -31.77 19.80
CA SER A 131 11.20 -30.54 19.09
C SER A 131 11.99 -30.82 17.83
N GLY A 132 11.64 -30.11 16.74
CA GLY A 132 12.40 -30.13 15.49
C GLY A 132 13.70 -29.36 15.51
N LYS A 133 14.02 -28.63 16.59
CA LYS A 133 15.11 -27.65 16.68
C LYS A 133 16.47 -28.20 16.23
N ASP A 134 16.74 -29.48 16.49
CA ASP A 134 18.01 -30.13 16.13
C ASP A 134 17.91 -30.97 14.85
N VAL A 135 16.77 -30.92 14.16
CA VAL A 135 16.56 -31.66 12.92
C VAL A 135 16.99 -30.78 11.74
N ILE A 136 18.25 -30.93 11.35
CA ILE A 136 18.90 -30.12 10.30
C ILE A 136 19.62 -31.07 9.34
N GLY A 137 19.50 -30.82 8.04
CA GLY A 137 20.21 -31.56 6.98
C GLY A 137 19.82 -33.04 6.86
N ARG A 138 18.63 -33.42 7.34
CA ARG A 138 18.19 -34.83 7.33
C ARG A 138 17.39 -35.15 6.07
N THR A 139 17.27 -36.45 5.84
CA THR A 139 16.41 -37.06 4.81
C THR A 139 15.66 -38.22 5.46
N LEU A 140 14.46 -38.47 5.06
CA LEU A 140 13.67 -39.63 5.50
C LEU A 140 12.95 -40.28 4.33
N THR A 141 12.63 -41.55 4.43
CA THR A 141 11.72 -42.22 3.48
C THR A 141 10.33 -42.21 4.06
N ILE A 142 9.38 -41.59 3.35
CA ILE A 142 7.97 -41.49 3.75
C ILE A 142 7.08 -41.60 2.51
N ALA A 143 5.96 -42.29 2.61
CA ALA A 143 5.01 -42.51 1.52
C ALA A 143 5.67 -43.08 0.23
N GLY A 144 6.78 -43.85 0.38
CA GLY A 144 7.56 -44.39 -0.71
C GLY A 144 8.49 -43.41 -1.42
N GLN A 145 8.71 -42.22 -0.89
CA GLN A 145 9.61 -41.21 -1.44
C GLN A 145 10.75 -40.91 -0.46
N GLU A 146 11.93 -40.60 -1.00
CA GLU A 146 13.05 -40.05 -0.20
C GLU A 146 12.91 -38.52 -0.16
N VAL A 147 12.71 -37.94 1.03
CA VAL A 147 12.26 -36.58 1.23
C VAL A 147 13.23 -35.82 2.14
N PRO A 148 13.63 -34.58 1.81
CA PRO A 148 14.34 -33.69 2.73
C PRO A 148 13.53 -33.47 4.02
N PHE A 149 14.19 -33.61 5.17
CA PHE A 149 13.59 -33.46 6.49
C PHE A 149 14.40 -32.50 7.36
N GLY A 150 13.75 -31.47 7.90
CA GLY A 150 14.41 -30.52 8.80
C GLY A 150 13.78 -29.13 8.82
N ILE A 151 14.18 -28.34 9.82
CA ILE A 151 13.76 -26.94 9.95
C ILE A 151 14.53 -26.01 8.99
N ASP A 152 15.57 -26.49 8.35
CA ASP A 152 16.44 -25.81 7.41
C ASP A 152 15.93 -25.90 5.95
N LEU A 153 14.61 -25.95 5.76
CA LEU A 153 13.99 -26.10 4.43
C LEU A 153 13.20 -24.87 4.03
N LEU A 154 13.48 -24.35 2.83
CA LEU A 154 12.59 -23.45 2.09
C LEU A 154 12.14 -24.12 0.80
N ALA A 155 10.89 -23.90 0.41
CA ALA A 155 10.38 -24.40 -0.85
C ALA A 155 10.33 -23.27 -1.90
N GLU A 156 10.96 -23.47 -3.07
CA GLU A 156 11.19 -22.42 -4.07
C GLU A 156 10.54 -22.78 -5.41
N ASP A 157 9.77 -21.85 -5.96
CA ASP A 157 9.41 -21.84 -7.37
C ASP A 157 10.19 -20.72 -8.09
N ARG A 158 11.25 -21.13 -8.80
CA ARG A 158 12.14 -20.21 -9.52
C ARG A 158 11.43 -19.43 -10.62
N THR A 159 10.30 -19.92 -11.13
CA THR A 159 9.60 -19.27 -12.24
C THR A 159 8.74 -18.11 -11.78
N SER A 160 7.99 -18.28 -10.70
CA SER A 160 7.20 -17.20 -10.07
C SER A 160 8.01 -16.34 -9.13
N ALA A 161 9.22 -16.81 -8.73
CA ALA A 161 10.04 -16.26 -7.66
C ALA A 161 9.35 -16.31 -6.27
N ALA A 162 8.40 -17.24 -6.09
CA ALA A 162 7.81 -17.53 -4.80
C ALA A 162 8.75 -18.42 -3.99
N VAL A 163 9.03 -18.01 -2.76
CA VAL A 163 9.82 -18.76 -1.78
C VAL A 163 8.99 -18.93 -0.52
N LEU A 164 8.69 -20.16 -0.16
CA LEU A 164 7.82 -20.54 0.94
C LEU A 164 8.63 -21.00 2.14
N GLY A 165 8.39 -20.37 3.30
CA GLY A 165 8.82 -20.81 4.62
C GLY A 165 7.63 -21.40 5.41
N ILE A 166 7.94 -22.18 6.44
CA ILE A 166 6.95 -22.88 7.28
C ILE A 166 7.08 -22.44 8.73
N ASP A 167 5.93 -22.11 9.36
CA ASP A 167 5.73 -22.07 10.80
C ASP A 167 4.68 -23.12 11.19
N ILE A 168 4.76 -23.67 12.39
CA ILE A 168 3.71 -24.53 12.93
C ILE A 168 3.28 -23.97 14.28
N CYS A 169 2.09 -23.41 14.34
CA CYS A 169 1.34 -22.93 15.51
C CYS A 169 2.21 -22.09 16.47
N GLU A 170 2.78 -22.71 17.50
CA GLU A 170 3.61 -22.08 18.56
C GLU A 170 4.82 -21.32 17.98
N ASP A 171 5.31 -21.69 16.81
CA ASP A 171 6.42 -21.00 16.14
C ASP A 171 6.14 -19.52 15.89
N LEU A 172 4.86 -19.11 15.78
CA LEU A 172 4.46 -17.69 15.68
C LEU A 172 4.43 -16.98 17.05
N TRP A 173 4.25 -17.73 18.15
CA TRP A 173 4.01 -17.13 19.49
C TRP A 173 5.29 -16.83 20.25
N VAL A 174 6.42 -17.38 19.84
CA VAL A 174 7.73 -17.17 20.45
C VAL A 174 8.37 -15.86 19.97
N PRO A 175 9.26 -15.22 20.77
CA PRO A 175 9.98 -14.02 20.36
C PRO A 175 10.89 -14.24 19.14
N ASP A 176 11.61 -15.36 19.11
CA ASP A 176 12.52 -15.74 18.01
C ASP A 176 11.81 -16.75 17.10
N ARG A 177 11.17 -16.22 16.05
CA ARG A 177 10.27 -16.96 15.16
C ARG A 177 11.02 -17.60 14.00
N PRO A 178 10.80 -18.89 13.68
CA PRO A 178 11.37 -19.53 12.50
C PRO A 178 11.06 -18.76 11.20
N SER A 179 9.85 -18.23 11.06
CA SER A 179 9.48 -17.43 9.89
C SER A 179 10.30 -16.15 9.72
N THR A 180 10.83 -15.55 10.78
CA THR A 180 11.74 -14.40 10.67
C THR A 180 13.02 -14.80 9.95
N HIS A 181 13.66 -15.89 10.38
CA HIS A 181 14.87 -16.43 9.75
C HIS A 181 14.62 -16.89 8.32
N ALA A 182 13.49 -17.57 8.08
CA ALA A 182 13.06 -17.95 6.73
C ALA A 182 12.92 -16.73 5.79
N CYS A 183 12.35 -15.63 6.28
CA CYS A 183 12.21 -14.41 5.50
C CYS A 183 13.55 -13.70 5.26
N LEU A 184 14.45 -13.67 6.23
CA LEU A 184 15.82 -13.17 6.06
C LEU A 184 16.60 -14.02 5.04
N ALA A 185 16.32 -15.33 4.97
CA ALA A 185 16.85 -16.23 3.95
C ALA A 185 16.13 -16.15 2.59
N GLY A 186 15.16 -15.25 2.44
CA GLY A 186 14.47 -14.95 1.18
C GLY A 186 13.04 -15.48 1.04
N ALA A 187 12.46 -16.17 2.05
CA ALA A 187 11.04 -16.54 1.98
C ALA A 187 10.16 -15.30 1.88
N ASN A 188 9.26 -15.26 0.90
CA ASN A 188 8.29 -14.19 0.68
C ASN A 188 6.84 -14.63 0.93
N LEU A 189 6.63 -15.92 1.13
CA LEU A 189 5.39 -16.53 1.57
C LEU A 189 5.66 -17.38 2.81
N ILE A 190 4.83 -17.28 3.83
CA ILE A 190 4.88 -18.12 5.02
C ILE A 190 3.56 -18.88 5.16
N ALA A 191 3.65 -20.21 5.28
CA ALA A 191 2.53 -21.05 5.66
C ALA A 191 2.62 -21.36 7.16
N ASN A 192 1.61 -20.99 7.93
CA ASN A 192 1.48 -21.34 9.31
C ASN A 192 0.29 -22.30 9.49
N LEU A 193 0.62 -23.54 9.87
CA LEU A 193 -0.33 -24.59 10.20
C LEU A 193 -0.59 -24.53 11.69
N SER A 194 -1.83 -24.32 12.12
CA SER A 194 -2.18 -24.17 13.53
C SER A 194 -3.31 -25.09 13.97
N ALA A 195 -3.31 -25.35 15.26
CA ALA A 195 -4.44 -25.85 16.02
C ALA A 195 -4.54 -25.01 17.30
N SER A 196 -4.95 -23.77 17.13
CA SER A 196 -5.04 -22.81 18.22
C SER A 196 -6.47 -22.80 18.76
N ASP A 197 -6.61 -23.16 20.05
CA ASP A 197 -7.88 -23.10 20.77
C ASP A 197 -8.41 -21.67 20.89
N GLU A 198 -9.66 -21.53 21.26
CA GLU A 198 -10.33 -20.24 21.37
C GLU A 198 -10.69 -19.91 22.81
N VAL A 199 -10.12 -18.82 23.31
CA VAL A 199 -10.49 -18.19 24.58
C VAL A 199 -10.72 -16.70 24.37
N ILE A 200 -11.45 -16.05 25.28
CA ILE A 200 -11.77 -14.62 25.18
C ILE A 200 -10.51 -13.78 24.99
N GLY A 201 -10.48 -12.98 23.93
CA GLY A 201 -9.34 -12.09 23.57
C GLY A 201 -8.24 -12.73 22.74
N LYS A 202 -8.18 -14.07 22.61
CA LYS A 202 -7.12 -14.76 21.87
C LYS A 202 -7.19 -14.51 20.35
N ALA A 203 -8.40 -14.35 19.80
CA ALA A 203 -8.59 -14.05 18.39
C ALA A 203 -7.93 -12.71 17.98
N ASP A 204 -8.10 -11.66 18.79
CA ASP A 204 -7.50 -10.35 18.52
C ASP A 204 -5.98 -10.39 18.68
N TYR A 205 -5.49 -11.09 19.70
CA TYR A 205 -4.04 -11.27 19.90
C TYR A 205 -3.41 -12.03 18.74
N ARG A 206 -4.02 -13.13 18.29
CA ARG A 206 -3.60 -13.94 17.14
C ARG A 206 -3.58 -13.12 15.85
N ARG A 207 -4.62 -12.31 15.61
CA ARG A 207 -4.70 -11.39 14.46
C ARG A 207 -3.52 -10.42 14.46
N ASN A 208 -3.21 -9.82 15.61
CA ASN A 208 -2.08 -8.91 15.75
C ASN A 208 -0.75 -9.60 15.46
N LEU A 209 -0.51 -10.82 15.96
CA LEU A 209 0.71 -11.58 15.67
C LEU A 209 0.89 -11.82 14.17
N VAL A 210 -0.16 -12.26 13.46
CA VAL A 210 -0.13 -12.49 12.01
C VAL A 210 0.15 -11.19 11.24
N LEU A 211 -0.52 -10.10 11.61
CA LEU A 211 -0.32 -8.80 10.95
C LEU A 211 1.09 -8.26 11.18
N HIS A 212 1.59 -8.31 12.43
CA HIS A 212 2.94 -7.85 12.76
C HIS A 212 4.01 -8.67 12.04
N GLN A 213 3.91 -10.01 12.07
CA GLN A 213 4.89 -10.87 11.38
C GLN A 213 4.91 -10.62 9.86
N SER A 214 3.73 -10.45 9.27
CA SER A 214 3.60 -10.10 7.84
C SER A 214 4.20 -8.72 7.52
N ALA A 215 4.08 -7.75 8.43
CA ALA A 215 4.61 -6.40 8.28
C ALA A 215 6.14 -6.36 8.43
N ASP A 216 6.64 -6.94 9.53
CA ASP A 216 8.06 -6.89 9.90
C ASP A 216 8.93 -7.63 8.88
N CYS A 217 8.41 -8.73 8.33
CA CYS A 217 9.10 -9.58 7.36
C CYS A 217 8.78 -9.23 5.90
N TYR A 218 7.94 -8.24 5.62
CA TYR A 218 7.45 -7.93 4.27
C TYR A 218 7.09 -9.20 3.49
N CYS A 219 6.18 -10.01 4.04
CA CYS A 219 5.79 -11.29 3.46
C CYS A 219 4.27 -11.45 3.35
N GLY A 220 3.86 -12.39 2.49
CA GLY A 220 2.54 -12.99 2.53
C GLY A 220 2.49 -14.04 3.63
N TYR A 221 1.57 -13.93 4.58
CA TYR A 221 1.43 -14.85 5.71
C TYR A 221 0.07 -15.55 5.65
N ILE A 222 0.08 -16.87 5.49
CA ILE A 222 -1.11 -17.71 5.40
C ILE A 222 -1.21 -18.54 6.67
N TYR A 223 -2.13 -18.15 7.55
CA TYR A 223 -2.41 -18.81 8.82
C TYR A 223 -3.68 -19.64 8.70
N THR A 224 -3.62 -20.93 8.96
CA THR A 224 -4.77 -21.84 8.87
C THR A 224 -4.87 -22.67 10.12
N SER A 225 -6.02 -22.63 10.81
CA SER A 225 -6.21 -23.29 12.11
C SER A 225 -7.30 -24.35 12.08
N ALA A 226 -7.14 -25.37 12.93
CA ALA A 226 -8.13 -26.41 13.21
C ALA A 226 -9.44 -25.80 13.71
N ALA A 227 -10.55 -26.48 13.44
CA ALA A 227 -11.89 -26.02 13.71
C ALA A 227 -12.64 -26.89 14.76
N THR A 228 -13.92 -26.64 14.91
CA THR A 228 -14.79 -27.24 15.96
C THR A 228 -15.01 -28.77 15.82
N ASP A 229 -14.39 -29.42 14.84
CA ASP A 229 -14.42 -30.89 14.69
C ASP A 229 -13.34 -31.60 15.52
N GLU A 230 -12.39 -30.85 16.08
CA GLU A 230 -11.46 -31.35 17.10
C GLU A 230 -12.21 -31.70 18.38
N SER A 231 -11.61 -32.54 19.22
CA SER A 231 -12.23 -32.93 20.48
C SER A 231 -12.54 -31.73 21.37
N SER A 232 -13.73 -31.70 21.90
CA SER A 232 -14.20 -30.68 22.86
C SER A 232 -14.04 -31.12 24.32
N THR A 233 -13.13 -32.05 24.62
CA THR A 233 -12.93 -32.55 26.01
C THR A 233 -12.64 -31.39 26.96
N ASP A 234 -11.68 -30.52 26.61
CA ASP A 234 -11.31 -29.35 27.41
C ASP A 234 -11.25 -28.05 26.60
N LEU A 235 -11.08 -28.14 25.27
CA LEU A 235 -10.81 -27.01 24.40
C LEU A 235 -11.87 -26.89 23.29
N VAL A 236 -11.98 -25.68 22.75
CA VAL A 236 -12.78 -25.42 21.54
C VAL A 236 -11.87 -24.74 20.52
N PHE A 237 -11.95 -25.17 19.27
CA PHE A 237 -11.18 -24.62 18.17
C PHE A 237 -12.10 -23.86 17.23
N SER A 238 -11.69 -22.66 16.79
CA SER A 238 -12.56 -21.76 16.01
C SER A 238 -12.38 -21.83 14.52
N GLY A 239 -11.36 -22.54 14.04
CA GLY A 239 -10.99 -22.50 12.63
C GLY A 239 -10.54 -21.12 12.14
N HIS A 240 -10.11 -20.24 13.08
CA HIS A 240 -9.69 -18.88 12.77
C HIS A 240 -8.52 -18.90 11.80
N SER A 241 -8.78 -18.55 10.54
CA SER A 241 -7.80 -18.60 9.46
C SER A 241 -7.70 -17.23 8.77
N MET A 242 -6.49 -16.86 8.41
CA MET A 242 -6.14 -15.52 7.95
C MET A 242 -5.14 -15.55 6.81
N ILE A 243 -5.26 -14.59 5.89
CA ILE A 243 -4.28 -14.32 4.86
C ILE A 243 -3.91 -12.84 4.98
N ALA A 244 -2.66 -12.56 5.32
CA ALA A 244 -2.13 -11.21 5.43
C ALA A 244 -0.98 -10.98 4.45
N SER A 245 -0.76 -9.75 4.05
CA SER A 245 0.39 -9.36 3.23
C SER A 245 0.86 -7.97 3.63
N ASN A 246 2.14 -7.84 3.96
CA ASN A 246 2.75 -6.57 4.32
C ASN A 246 1.96 -5.81 5.42
N GLY A 247 1.54 -6.52 6.46
CA GLY A 247 0.79 -5.99 7.59
C GLY A 247 -0.69 -5.68 7.32
N LYS A 248 -1.20 -6.02 6.14
CA LYS A 248 -2.61 -5.82 5.78
C LYS A 248 -3.34 -7.16 5.76
N MET A 249 -4.49 -7.22 6.44
CA MET A 249 -5.41 -8.36 6.33
C MET A 249 -6.06 -8.36 4.94
N LEU A 250 -5.86 -9.44 4.19
CA LEU A 250 -6.46 -9.63 2.87
C LEU A 250 -7.72 -10.50 2.95
N ALA A 251 -7.71 -11.49 3.83
CA ALA A 251 -8.86 -12.37 4.06
C ALA A 251 -8.81 -12.93 5.48
N GLU A 252 -9.98 -13.09 6.08
CA GLU A 252 -10.14 -13.64 7.42
C GLU A 252 -11.43 -14.44 7.51
N ILE A 253 -11.43 -15.51 8.30
CA ILE A 253 -12.59 -16.34 8.60
C ILE A 253 -12.45 -16.92 10.01
N ILE A 254 -13.53 -16.92 10.78
CA ILE A 254 -13.63 -17.50 12.11
C ILE A 254 -14.95 -18.25 12.24
N TYR A 255 -14.95 -19.41 12.88
CA TYR A 255 -16.11 -20.32 12.95
C TYR A 255 -16.76 -20.60 11.60
N PRO A 256 -15.97 -21.02 10.58
CA PRO A 256 -16.53 -21.26 9.24
C PRO A 256 -17.51 -22.43 9.23
N GLU A 257 -18.50 -22.36 8.33
CA GLU A 257 -19.16 -23.58 7.86
C GLU A 257 -18.12 -24.44 7.11
N ARG A 258 -18.06 -25.73 7.35
CA ARG A 258 -17.02 -26.63 6.81
C ARG A 258 -17.57 -27.65 5.83
N PRO A 259 -16.78 -28.06 4.85
CA PRO A 259 -15.41 -27.61 4.57
C PRO A 259 -15.35 -26.15 4.08
N ALA A 260 -14.33 -25.41 4.45
CA ALA A 260 -14.16 -24.00 4.08
C ALA A 260 -12.83 -23.75 3.37
N LEU A 261 -12.86 -22.86 2.37
CA LEU A 261 -11.68 -22.38 1.66
C LEU A 261 -11.76 -20.85 1.55
N LYS A 262 -10.85 -20.17 2.24
CA LYS A 262 -10.71 -18.72 2.11
C LYS A 262 -9.50 -18.42 1.23
N THR A 263 -9.66 -17.52 0.24
CA THR A 263 -8.58 -17.22 -0.71
C THR A 263 -8.31 -15.73 -0.78
N ALA A 264 -7.06 -15.37 -1.13
CA ALA A 264 -6.64 -14.01 -1.44
C ALA A 264 -5.54 -14.01 -2.50
N VAL A 265 -5.29 -12.84 -3.09
CA VAL A 265 -4.19 -12.65 -4.05
C VAL A 265 -3.09 -11.84 -3.38
N ILE A 266 -1.87 -12.37 -3.37
CA ILE A 266 -0.66 -11.73 -2.86
C ILE A 266 0.16 -11.22 -4.03
N ASP A 267 0.63 -9.99 -3.95
CA ASP A 267 1.48 -9.34 -4.94
C ASP A 267 2.95 -9.40 -4.51
N LEU A 268 3.72 -10.30 -5.12
CA LEU A 268 5.14 -10.47 -4.79
C LEU A 268 6.00 -9.26 -5.21
N ASP A 269 5.59 -8.49 -6.22
CA ASP A 269 6.33 -7.28 -6.62
C ASP A 269 6.29 -6.22 -5.52
N ALA A 270 5.14 -6.07 -4.85
CA ALA A 270 5.01 -5.14 -3.73
C ALA A 270 5.88 -5.54 -2.53
N LEU A 271 5.99 -6.84 -2.26
CA LEU A 271 6.84 -7.36 -1.19
C LEU A 271 8.32 -7.15 -1.51
N GLU A 272 8.74 -7.47 -2.73
CA GLU A 272 10.11 -7.28 -3.19
C GLU A 272 10.51 -5.80 -3.18
N TYR A 273 9.62 -4.91 -3.64
CA TYR A 273 9.87 -3.47 -3.58
C TYR A 273 10.20 -3.00 -2.17
N ASN A 274 9.40 -3.39 -1.17
CA ASN A 274 9.68 -3.01 0.22
C ASN A 274 11.03 -3.55 0.70
N ARG A 275 11.34 -4.82 0.46
CA ARG A 275 12.61 -5.45 0.89
C ARG A 275 13.82 -4.79 0.26
N THR A 276 13.76 -4.46 -1.04
CA THR A 276 14.87 -3.82 -1.77
C THR A 276 15.09 -2.35 -1.39
N HIS A 277 14.03 -1.66 -0.90
CA HIS A 277 14.11 -0.24 -0.53
C HIS A 277 14.35 -0.02 0.97
N GLN A 278 14.22 -1.05 1.79
CA GLN A 278 14.54 -1.02 3.22
C GLN A 278 15.93 -1.58 3.45
N ASN A 279 16.94 -0.72 3.44
CA ASN A 279 18.34 -1.12 3.61
C ASN A 279 18.66 -1.75 4.98
N THR A 280 17.73 -1.65 5.92
CA THR A 280 17.79 -2.32 7.23
C THR A 280 17.13 -3.69 7.23
N PHE A 281 16.41 -4.07 6.17
CA PHE A 281 15.98 -5.45 5.98
C PHE A 281 17.23 -6.26 5.60
N ALA A 282 17.54 -7.29 6.38
CA ALA A 282 18.84 -7.92 6.39
C ALA A 282 19.35 -8.30 5.00
N ASN A 283 20.62 -7.94 4.75
CA ASN A 283 21.40 -8.43 3.63
C ASN A 283 22.12 -9.75 3.97
N GLU A 284 21.73 -10.42 5.05
CA GLU A 284 22.29 -11.70 5.43
C GLU A 284 21.76 -12.76 4.47
N SER A 285 22.64 -13.23 3.58
CA SER A 285 22.41 -14.47 2.86
C SER A 285 22.47 -15.59 3.89
N ASP A 286 21.33 -16.19 4.18
CA ASP A 286 21.29 -17.34 5.06
C ASP A 286 21.51 -18.61 4.22
N ASP A 287 22.78 -18.94 4.00
CA ASP A 287 23.20 -20.17 3.30
C ASP A 287 22.85 -21.44 4.09
N TRP A 288 22.32 -21.28 5.30
CA TRP A 288 21.90 -22.37 6.16
C TRP A 288 20.69 -23.14 5.60
N TYR A 289 19.80 -22.44 4.85
CA TYR A 289 18.60 -23.07 4.32
C TYR A 289 18.85 -23.86 3.03
N ARG A 290 18.40 -25.12 3.01
CA ARG A 290 18.29 -25.93 1.79
C ARG A 290 17.06 -25.51 1.00
N ARG A 291 17.16 -25.54 -0.33
CA ARG A 291 16.07 -25.19 -1.26
C ARG A 291 15.43 -26.45 -1.87
N ALA A 292 14.16 -26.69 -1.56
CA ALA A 292 13.34 -27.71 -2.20
C ALA A 292 12.57 -27.09 -3.38
N GLN A 293 12.59 -27.77 -4.54
CA GLN A 293 11.86 -27.26 -5.71
C GLN A 293 10.36 -27.56 -5.58
N VAL A 294 9.54 -26.56 -5.84
CA VAL A 294 8.08 -26.65 -5.90
C VAL A 294 7.52 -25.91 -7.11
N HIS A 295 6.21 -26.01 -7.32
CA HIS A 295 5.49 -25.27 -8.36
C HIS A 295 4.37 -24.43 -7.73
N ILE A 296 4.53 -23.11 -7.77
CA ILE A 296 3.56 -22.14 -7.27
C ILE A 296 3.15 -21.23 -8.44
N LYS A 297 2.11 -21.63 -9.16
CA LYS A 297 1.65 -20.89 -10.33
C LYS A 297 1.15 -19.49 -9.95
N PRO A 298 1.42 -18.48 -10.78
CA PRO A 298 0.82 -17.18 -10.64
C PRO A 298 -0.68 -17.23 -10.99
N LEU A 299 -1.39 -16.17 -10.65
CA LEU A 299 -2.82 -16.00 -10.92
C LEU A 299 -3.15 -16.29 -12.39
N GLY A 300 -4.03 -17.27 -12.61
CA GLY A 300 -4.40 -17.76 -13.95
C GLY A 300 -3.35 -18.62 -14.65
N GLY A 301 -2.32 -19.08 -13.94
CA GLY A 301 -1.38 -20.13 -14.35
C GLY A 301 -0.29 -19.73 -15.35
N ALA A 302 -0.30 -18.52 -15.90
CA ALA A 302 0.71 -18.07 -16.85
C ALA A 302 1.65 -17.04 -16.20
N TYR A 303 2.95 -17.25 -16.32
CA TYR A 303 4.01 -16.37 -15.79
C TYR A 303 4.15 -15.07 -16.58
N GLU A 304 3.76 -15.08 -17.85
CA GLU A 304 3.60 -13.88 -18.64
C GLU A 304 2.12 -13.66 -18.95
N THR A 305 1.71 -12.40 -19.00
CA THR A 305 0.32 -12.02 -19.22
C THR A 305 0.23 -10.70 -19.98
N THR A 306 -0.93 -10.44 -20.58
CA THR A 306 -1.27 -9.12 -21.12
C THR A 306 -2.09 -8.33 -20.11
N VAL A 307 -2.14 -7.01 -20.28
CA VAL A 307 -2.97 -6.11 -19.47
C VAL A 307 -4.43 -6.60 -19.41
N ASP A 308 -5.04 -6.86 -20.56
CA ASP A 308 -6.44 -7.29 -20.65
C ASP A 308 -6.71 -8.63 -19.97
N THR A 309 -5.77 -9.57 -20.10
CA THR A 309 -5.88 -10.87 -19.46
C THR A 309 -5.77 -10.75 -17.95
N LEU A 310 -4.84 -9.92 -17.46
CA LEU A 310 -4.68 -9.68 -16.03
C LEU A 310 -5.92 -9.02 -15.45
N VAL A 311 -6.46 -7.98 -16.09
CA VAL A 311 -7.68 -7.30 -15.66
C VAL A 311 -8.86 -8.28 -15.54
N LYS A 312 -9.06 -9.14 -16.55
CA LYS A 312 -10.11 -10.18 -16.50
C LYS A 312 -9.95 -11.14 -15.34
N ARG A 313 -8.71 -11.56 -15.04
CA ARG A 313 -8.40 -12.45 -13.91
C ARG A 313 -8.67 -11.79 -12.57
N LEU A 314 -8.18 -10.55 -12.39
CA LEU A 314 -8.38 -9.79 -11.16
C LEU A 314 -9.86 -9.48 -10.90
N LYS A 315 -10.65 -9.16 -11.94
CA LYS A 315 -12.11 -9.00 -11.83
C LYS A 315 -12.79 -10.30 -11.37
N LYS A 316 -12.38 -11.45 -11.89
CA LYS A 316 -12.90 -12.77 -11.46
C LYS A 316 -12.61 -13.02 -9.97
N GLU A 317 -11.46 -12.60 -9.47
CA GLU A 317 -11.08 -12.73 -8.07
C GLU A 317 -11.65 -11.63 -7.17
N GLN A 318 -12.47 -10.74 -7.69
CA GLN A 318 -13.01 -9.57 -6.96
C GLN A 318 -11.90 -8.74 -6.30
N TYR A 319 -10.73 -8.69 -6.95
CA TYR A 319 -9.59 -7.91 -6.47
C TYR A 319 -9.93 -6.42 -6.54
N THR A 320 -9.87 -5.74 -5.41
CA THR A 320 -10.26 -4.33 -5.29
C THR A 320 -9.04 -3.42 -5.35
N VAL A 321 -9.16 -2.36 -6.14
CA VAL A 321 -8.16 -1.30 -6.26
C VAL A 321 -8.86 0.02 -6.00
N SER A 322 -8.35 0.81 -5.06
CA SER A 322 -8.93 2.14 -4.77
C SER A 322 -8.66 3.10 -5.92
N ARG A 323 -9.68 3.83 -6.38
CA ARG A 323 -9.53 4.94 -7.35
C ARG A 323 -8.67 6.07 -6.79
N MET A 324 -8.75 6.29 -5.47
CA MET A 324 -8.01 7.35 -4.77
C MET A 324 -7.10 6.72 -3.70
N PRO A 325 -5.93 6.17 -4.09
CA PRO A 325 -5.10 5.38 -3.19
C PRO A 325 -4.47 6.21 -2.04
N PHE A 326 -4.44 7.52 -2.14
CA PHE A 326 -4.03 8.42 -1.07
C PHE A 326 -5.13 8.69 -0.04
N VAL A 327 -6.39 8.39 -0.38
CA VAL A 327 -7.57 8.69 0.45
C VAL A 327 -8.11 7.40 1.04
N PRO A 328 -8.23 7.29 2.39
CA PRO A 328 -8.89 6.15 3.01
C PRO A 328 -10.33 5.98 2.55
N SER A 329 -10.78 4.74 2.44
CA SER A 329 -12.16 4.42 2.07
C SER A 329 -13.14 4.49 3.25
N ASP A 330 -12.66 4.41 4.48
CA ASP A 330 -13.46 4.52 5.71
C ASP A 330 -13.54 5.98 6.18
N ASP A 331 -14.74 6.49 6.39
CA ASP A 331 -14.97 7.90 6.73
C ASP A 331 -14.36 8.29 8.10
N ARG A 332 -14.33 7.37 9.06
CA ARG A 332 -13.75 7.62 10.39
C ARG A 332 -12.23 7.68 10.30
N GLU A 333 -11.62 6.73 9.61
CA GLU A 333 -10.18 6.73 9.33
C GLU A 333 -9.78 7.99 8.53
N LEU A 334 -10.60 8.39 7.55
CA LEU A 334 -10.37 9.58 6.75
C LEU A 334 -10.35 10.86 7.60
N ALA A 335 -11.34 11.05 8.49
CA ALA A 335 -11.41 12.22 9.36
C ALA A 335 -10.19 12.30 10.30
N GLU A 336 -9.80 11.18 10.91
CA GLU A 336 -8.61 11.10 11.78
C GLU A 336 -7.33 11.38 10.99
N ARG A 337 -7.18 10.81 9.83
CA ARG A 337 -6.02 11.02 8.94
C ARG A 337 -5.91 12.47 8.50
N CYS A 338 -7.01 13.10 8.08
CA CYS A 338 -7.03 14.53 7.72
C CYS A 338 -6.57 15.43 8.87
N SER A 339 -7.05 15.15 10.07
CA SER A 339 -6.62 15.88 11.28
C SER A 339 -5.13 15.72 11.55
N ARG A 340 -4.60 14.49 11.48
CA ARG A 340 -3.17 14.20 11.68
C ARG A 340 -2.28 14.88 10.63
N ILE A 341 -2.70 14.88 9.37
CA ILE A 341 -1.97 15.56 8.29
C ILE A 341 -1.85 17.05 8.58
N LEU A 342 -2.96 17.70 8.92
CA LEU A 342 -2.98 19.12 9.25
C LEU A 342 -2.08 19.44 10.48
N GLN A 343 -2.07 18.56 11.48
CA GLN A 343 -1.18 18.67 12.63
C GLN A 343 0.30 18.58 12.22
N ILE A 344 0.66 17.64 11.36
CA ILE A 344 2.04 17.49 10.85
C ILE A 344 2.47 18.77 10.11
N GLN A 345 1.63 19.26 9.20
CA GLN A 345 1.89 20.48 8.44
C GLN A 345 2.07 21.70 9.36
N ALA A 346 1.15 21.87 10.31
CA ALA A 346 1.17 22.99 11.26
C ALA A 346 2.39 22.94 12.19
N ASN A 347 2.76 21.76 12.71
CA ASN A 347 3.95 21.60 13.54
C ASN A 347 5.24 21.85 12.74
N GLY A 348 5.32 21.40 11.49
CA GLY A 348 6.45 21.70 10.61
C GLY A 348 6.65 23.20 10.42
N LEU A 349 5.57 23.94 10.10
CA LEU A 349 5.61 25.40 9.97
C LEU A 349 5.94 26.09 11.30
N ALA A 350 5.32 25.68 12.39
CA ALA A 350 5.57 26.22 13.73
C ALA A 350 7.03 26.02 14.16
N THR A 351 7.63 24.87 13.83
CA THR A 351 9.05 24.59 14.09
C THR A 351 9.95 25.52 13.28
N ARG A 352 9.65 25.75 11.99
CA ARG A 352 10.38 26.69 11.14
C ARG A 352 10.33 28.11 11.70
N VAL A 353 9.15 28.57 12.11
CA VAL A 353 8.94 29.87 12.72
C VAL A 353 9.78 30.06 14.02
N ARG A 354 9.78 29.05 14.89
CA ARG A 354 10.61 29.09 16.12
C ARG A 354 12.10 29.12 15.80
N ALA A 355 12.56 28.30 14.86
CA ALA A 355 13.98 28.21 14.52
C ALA A 355 14.54 29.47 13.87
N THR A 356 13.73 30.17 13.07
CA THR A 356 14.11 31.43 12.41
C THR A 356 13.83 32.66 13.24
N ASN A 357 13.08 32.54 14.35
CA ASN A 357 12.56 33.64 15.15
C ASN A 357 11.72 34.66 14.35
N ILE A 358 11.19 34.24 13.19
CA ILE A 358 10.29 35.04 12.34
C ILE A 358 8.87 34.85 12.86
N LYS A 359 8.14 35.95 13.07
CA LYS A 359 6.77 35.95 13.60
C LYS A 359 5.70 36.34 12.58
N THR A 360 6.10 36.67 11.36
CA THR A 360 5.18 37.05 10.28
C THR A 360 5.16 35.97 9.21
N LEU A 361 3.98 35.43 8.90
CA LEU A 361 3.73 34.55 7.78
C LEU A 361 3.09 35.34 6.64
N VAL A 362 3.69 35.32 5.47
CA VAL A 362 3.19 35.98 4.27
C VAL A 362 2.69 34.90 3.32
N ILE A 363 1.44 34.99 2.86
CA ILE A 363 0.82 34.00 2.02
C ILE A 363 -0.04 34.62 0.92
N GLY A 364 0.04 34.10 -0.29
CA GLY A 364 -0.88 34.43 -1.39
C GLY A 364 -2.14 33.58 -1.30
N VAL A 365 -3.32 34.20 -1.30
CA VAL A 365 -4.62 33.52 -1.23
C VAL A 365 -5.41 33.80 -2.49
N SER A 366 -5.50 32.80 -3.36
CA SER A 366 -6.23 32.89 -4.61
C SER A 366 -7.74 32.61 -4.47
N GLY A 367 -8.16 31.93 -3.39
CA GLY A 367 -9.50 31.37 -3.23
C GLY A 367 -9.65 29.95 -3.77
N GLY A 368 -8.55 29.35 -4.24
CA GLY A 368 -8.48 27.93 -4.62
C GLY A 368 -8.12 27.01 -3.44
N LEU A 369 -8.25 25.70 -3.63
CA LEU A 369 -8.06 24.67 -2.60
C LEU A 369 -6.69 24.72 -1.93
N ASP A 370 -5.61 24.91 -2.70
CA ASP A 370 -4.24 24.82 -2.20
C ASP A 370 -3.89 25.99 -1.27
N SER A 371 -4.23 27.21 -1.69
CA SER A 371 -4.05 28.41 -0.86
C SER A 371 -4.96 28.37 0.38
N THR A 372 -6.13 27.74 0.26
CA THR A 372 -7.04 27.50 1.39
C THR A 372 -6.39 26.57 2.41
N LEU A 373 -5.91 25.40 2.00
CA LEU A 373 -5.23 24.48 2.92
C LEU A 373 -4.00 25.14 3.56
N ALA A 374 -3.17 25.83 2.79
CA ALA A 374 -1.99 26.50 3.31
C ALA A 374 -2.35 27.58 4.34
N LEU A 375 -3.43 28.33 4.14
CA LEU A 375 -3.90 29.32 5.12
C LEU A 375 -4.48 28.65 6.39
N LEU A 376 -5.16 27.49 6.27
CA LEU A 376 -5.56 26.69 7.42
C LEU A 376 -4.34 26.21 8.22
N VAL A 377 -3.29 25.76 7.54
CA VAL A 377 -2.02 25.37 8.19
C VAL A 377 -1.39 26.55 8.93
N CYS A 378 -1.37 27.76 8.33
CA CYS A 378 -0.90 28.98 8.99
C CYS A 378 -1.72 29.27 10.25
N ASN A 379 -3.03 29.12 10.19
CA ASN A 379 -3.92 29.32 11.33
C ASN A 379 -3.66 28.32 12.46
N GLU A 380 -3.47 27.05 12.13
CA GLU A 380 -3.12 26.03 13.14
C GLU A 380 -1.71 26.27 13.72
N ALA A 381 -0.73 26.65 12.90
CA ALA A 381 0.60 27.03 13.39
C ALA A 381 0.55 28.20 14.37
N ARG A 382 -0.32 29.20 14.12
CA ARG A 382 -0.56 30.33 15.03
C ARG A 382 -1.14 29.91 16.39
N ARG A 383 -1.87 28.78 16.44
CA ARG A 383 -2.32 28.20 17.72
C ARG A 383 -1.17 27.57 18.52
N LEU A 384 -0.15 27.06 17.81
CA LEU A 384 1.02 26.41 18.42
C LEU A 384 2.13 27.38 18.85
N VAL A 385 2.21 28.55 18.21
CA VAL A 385 3.22 29.57 18.49
C VAL A 385 2.50 30.89 18.68
N LYS A 386 2.66 31.49 19.88
CA LYS A 386 2.07 32.80 20.21
C LYS A 386 2.68 33.89 19.35
N ASP A 387 1.90 34.93 19.10
CA ASP A 387 2.29 36.17 18.40
C ASP A 387 2.64 36.00 16.92
N ILE A 388 2.21 34.89 16.28
CA ILE A 388 2.29 34.78 14.82
C ILE A 388 1.26 35.71 14.18
N ARG A 389 1.76 36.58 13.31
CA ARG A 389 0.99 37.47 12.44
C ARG A 389 0.87 36.80 11.07
N ILE A 390 -0.34 36.72 10.53
CA ILE A 390 -0.59 36.20 9.20
C ILE A 390 -0.99 37.35 8.31
N ILE A 391 -0.20 37.65 7.27
CA ILE A 391 -0.51 38.62 6.23
C ILE A 391 -0.87 37.86 4.98
N ALA A 392 -2.12 37.94 4.61
CA ALA A 392 -2.67 37.24 3.46
C ALA A 392 -2.92 38.19 2.28
N TYR A 393 -2.25 37.94 1.18
CA TYR A 393 -2.36 38.74 -0.04
C TYR A 393 -3.37 38.13 -1.00
N THR A 394 -4.36 38.92 -1.43
CA THR A 394 -5.10 38.63 -2.66
C THR A 394 -4.55 39.52 -3.78
N MET A 395 -4.25 38.90 -4.91
CA MET A 395 -3.60 39.59 -6.04
C MET A 395 -4.38 39.37 -7.32
N PRO A 396 -5.57 40.00 -7.42
CA PRO A 396 -6.42 39.83 -8.60
C PRO A 396 -5.79 40.43 -9.85
N SER A 397 -6.07 39.82 -11.00
CA SER A 397 -5.85 40.39 -12.30
C SER A 397 -7.21 40.63 -12.93
N LYS A 398 -7.58 41.89 -13.16
CA LYS A 398 -8.89 42.26 -13.72
C LYS A 398 -9.16 41.54 -15.05
N GLY A 399 -10.30 40.85 -15.12
CA GLY A 399 -10.71 40.07 -16.28
C GLY A 399 -10.25 38.60 -16.25
N ASN A 400 -9.35 38.18 -15.35
CA ASN A 400 -8.87 36.80 -15.22
C ASN A 400 -9.43 36.13 -13.97
N THR A 401 -9.53 36.85 -12.84
CA THR A 401 -10.04 36.32 -11.57
C THR A 401 -11.59 36.37 -11.57
N SER A 402 -12.24 35.27 -11.19
CA SER A 402 -13.71 35.23 -11.09
C SER A 402 -14.19 35.90 -9.79
N ASP A 403 -15.39 36.50 -9.83
CA ASP A 403 -16.00 37.16 -8.68
C ASP A 403 -16.19 36.16 -7.49
N ARG A 404 -16.54 34.92 -7.79
CA ARG A 404 -16.73 33.87 -6.79
C ARG A 404 -15.42 33.54 -6.08
N THR A 405 -14.35 33.30 -6.83
CA THR A 405 -13.03 32.97 -6.30
C THR A 405 -12.46 34.12 -5.46
N TYR A 406 -12.59 35.36 -5.94
CA TYR A 406 -12.18 36.55 -5.19
C TYR A 406 -12.95 36.68 -3.87
N LYS A 407 -14.28 36.54 -3.91
CA LYS A 407 -15.12 36.59 -2.72
C LYS A 407 -14.72 35.50 -1.71
N ASN A 408 -14.53 34.28 -2.18
CA ASN A 408 -14.10 33.17 -1.34
C ASN A 408 -12.75 33.44 -0.67
N ALA A 409 -11.77 34.00 -1.39
CA ALA A 409 -10.48 34.39 -0.83
C ALA A 409 -10.65 35.40 0.31
N VAL A 410 -11.39 36.48 0.07
CA VAL A 410 -11.59 37.55 1.06
C VAL A 410 -12.38 37.05 2.27
N ASP A 411 -13.44 36.29 2.08
CA ASP A 411 -14.25 35.77 3.18
C ASP A 411 -13.49 34.74 4.02
N LEU A 412 -12.68 33.87 3.40
CA LEU A 412 -11.80 32.94 4.11
C LEU A 412 -10.78 33.68 4.99
N MET A 413 -10.08 34.67 4.42
CA MET A 413 -9.10 35.47 5.16
C MET A 413 -9.73 36.20 6.35
N LYS A 414 -10.95 36.74 6.19
CA LYS A 414 -11.72 37.35 7.29
C LYS A 414 -12.09 36.36 8.37
N CYS A 415 -12.61 35.19 8.02
CA CYS A 415 -12.96 34.15 8.99
C CYS A 415 -11.75 33.71 9.81
N LEU A 416 -10.59 33.60 9.19
CA LEU A 416 -9.35 33.20 9.84
C LEU A 416 -8.58 34.39 10.49
N LYS A 417 -9.17 35.59 10.48
CA LYS A 417 -8.58 36.81 11.11
C LYS A 417 -7.13 37.07 10.65
N ALA A 418 -6.88 36.89 9.36
CA ALA A 418 -5.62 37.27 8.73
C ALA A 418 -5.64 38.79 8.43
N GLU A 419 -4.46 39.41 8.42
CA GLU A 419 -4.30 40.76 7.90
C GLU A 419 -4.39 40.69 6.38
N ILE A 420 -5.42 41.35 5.82
CA ILE A 420 -5.72 41.25 4.38
C ILE A 420 -5.03 42.39 3.65
N ARG A 421 -4.27 42.05 2.62
CA ARG A 421 -3.71 43.03 1.68
C ARG A 421 -4.13 42.67 0.26
N GLU A 422 -4.59 43.68 -0.48
CA GLU A 422 -4.97 43.54 -1.87
C GLU A 422 -3.99 44.30 -2.77
N VAL A 423 -3.46 43.58 -3.79
CA VAL A 423 -2.56 44.18 -4.78
C VAL A 423 -3.00 43.76 -6.17
N GLU A 424 -3.51 44.72 -6.96
CA GLU A 424 -3.87 44.50 -8.34
C GLU A 424 -2.60 44.40 -9.20
N ILE A 425 -2.43 43.27 -9.90
CA ILE A 425 -1.20 42.94 -10.64
C ILE A 425 -1.27 43.20 -12.13
N GLY A 426 -2.42 43.55 -12.68
CA GLY A 426 -2.60 43.69 -14.13
C GLY A 426 -1.72 44.77 -14.74
N LYS A 427 -1.64 45.95 -14.09
CA LYS A 427 -0.79 47.06 -14.58
C LYS A 427 0.72 46.70 -14.51
N PRO A 428 1.29 46.28 -13.39
CA PRO A 428 2.73 45.89 -13.34
C PRO A 428 3.07 44.76 -14.32
N VAL A 429 2.21 43.76 -14.51
CA VAL A 429 2.43 42.68 -15.46
C VAL A 429 2.42 43.22 -16.90
N LYS A 430 1.47 44.11 -17.24
CA LYS A 430 1.41 44.71 -18.57
C LYS A 430 2.67 45.54 -18.87
N GLU A 431 3.14 46.37 -17.95
CA GLU A 431 4.34 47.18 -18.08
C GLU A 431 5.58 46.30 -18.27
N HIS A 432 5.69 45.24 -17.48
CA HIS A 432 6.76 44.25 -17.64
C HIS A 432 6.76 43.57 -19.00
N LEU A 433 5.60 43.11 -19.49
CA LEU A 433 5.47 42.48 -20.79
C LEU A 433 5.76 43.44 -21.95
N ILE A 434 5.41 44.72 -21.84
CA ILE A 434 5.77 45.77 -22.81
C ILE A 434 7.28 45.95 -22.86
N THR A 435 7.95 46.02 -21.68
CA THR A 435 9.39 46.14 -21.58
C THR A 435 10.13 44.97 -22.25
N LEU A 436 9.54 43.78 -22.25
CA LEU A 436 10.07 42.60 -22.92
C LEU A 436 9.76 42.57 -24.46
N GLY A 437 9.00 43.53 -24.99
CA GLY A 437 8.55 43.54 -26.40
C GLY A 437 7.37 42.63 -26.68
N HIS A 438 6.71 42.07 -25.65
CA HIS A 438 5.52 41.19 -25.80
C HIS A 438 4.26 41.94 -26.21
N GLY A 439 4.13 43.23 -25.93
CA GLY A 439 2.98 44.08 -26.23
C GLY A 439 1.96 44.19 -25.09
N GLY A 440 2.09 43.41 -24.02
CA GLY A 440 1.34 43.56 -22.77
C GLY A 440 -0.11 43.02 -22.76
N GLU A 441 -0.54 42.36 -23.83
CA GLU A 441 -1.89 41.76 -23.94
C GLU A 441 -1.82 40.26 -24.21
N TYR A 442 -2.87 39.53 -23.81
CA TYR A 442 -2.99 38.11 -24.06
C TYR A 442 -3.13 37.79 -25.56
N LYS A 443 -2.23 36.98 -26.10
CA LYS A 443 -2.16 36.65 -27.54
C LYS A 443 -2.94 35.40 -27.93
N GLY A 444 -3.65 34.78 -27.01
CA GLY A 444 -4.43 33.57 -27.26
C GLY A 444 -3.88 32.33 -26.57
N GLU A 445 -4.48 31.19 -26.86
CA GLU A 445 -4.11 29.92 -26.23
C GLU A 445 -2.65 29.57 -26.48
N GLY A 446 -1.93 29.18 -25.39
CA GLY A 446 -0.51 28.91 -25.43
C GLY A 446 0.41 30.10 -25.17
N ASP A 447 -0.11 31.27 -24.82
CA ASP A 447 0.67 32.43 -24.41
C ASP A 447 1.28 32.24 -23.02
N THR A 448 2.22 31.31 -22.94
CA THR A 448 2.91 30.93 -21.69
C THR A 448 3.65 32.11 -21.07
N THR A 449 4.11 33.06 -21.86
CA THR A 449 4.79 34.27 -21.38
C THR A 449 3.84 35.13 -20.55
N TYR A 450 2.63 35.33 -21.05
CA TYR A 450 1.59 36.09 -20.33
C TYR A 450 1.15 35.37 -19.03
N GLU A 451 0.89 34.09 -19.10
CA GLU A 451 0.51 33.27 -17.93
C GLU A 451 1.60 33.29 -16.85
N ASN A 452 2.85 32.98 -17.24
CA ASN A 452 3.99 32.91 -16.32
C ASN A 452 4.39 34.27 -15.73
N ALA A 453 4.23 35.38 -16.48
CA ALA A 453 4.53 36.70 -15.96
C ALA A 453 3.62 37.06 -14.76
N GLN A 454 2.35 36.69 -14.80
CA GLN A 454 1.42 36.88 -13.68
C GLN A 454 1.81 36.07 -12.44
N ALA A 455 2.15 34.79 -12.62
CA ALA A 455 2.54 33.92 -11.51
C ALA A 455 3.85 34.43 -10.87
N ARG A 456 4.85 34.82 -11.66
CA ARG A 456 6.11 35.38 -11.17
C ARG A 456 5.90 36.73 -10.48
N MET A 457 5.03 37.59 -11.00
CA MET A 457 4.72 38.88 -10.37
C MET A 457 4.12 38.68 -8.96
N ARG A 458 3.24 37.71 -8.79
CA ARG A 458 2.70 37.37 -7.46
C ARG A 458 3.81 36.92 -6.51
N THR A 459 4.68 36.03 -6.95
CA THR A 459 5.82 35.56 -6.11
C THR A 459 6.78 36.69 -5.79
N TYR A 460 7.11 37.54 -6.76
CA TYR A 460 7.95 38.72 -6.56
C TYR A 460 7.40 39.63 -5.45
N ILE A 461 6.10 39.96 -5.53
CA ILE A 461 5.42 40.79 -4.52
C ILE A 461 5.46 40.12 -3.13
N LEU A 462 5.20 38.79 -3.04
CA LEU A 462 5.18 38.08 -1.77
C LEU A 462 6.57 38.02 -1.12
N MET A 463 7.63 37.84 -1.91
CA MET A 463 9.01 37.80 -1.42
C MET A 463 9.46 39.15 -0.89
N ASP A 464 9.17 40.24 -1.62
CA ASP A 464 9.49 41.59 -1.16
C ASP A 464 8.66 42.01 0.05
N ALA A 465 7.37 41.63 0.06
CA ALA A 465 6.52 41.85 1.23
C ALA A 465 7.04 41.12 2.48
N ALA A 466 7.53 39.91 2.30
CA ALA A 466 8.14 39.15 3.40
C ALA A 466 9.40 39.86 3.93
N ASN A 467 10.24 40.42 3.06
CA ASN A 467 11.41 41.20 3.47
C ASN A 467 10.99 42.45 4.26
N MET A 468 9.99 43.22 3.78
CA MET A 468 9.47 44.41 4.45
C MET A 468 8.91 44.11 5.85
N GLU A 469 8.29 42.96 6.02
CA GLU A 469 7.58 42.57 7.25
C GLU A 469 8.42 41.66 8.16
N ASN A 470 9.69 41.44 7.84
CA ASN A 470 10.53 40.42 8.48
C ASN A 470 9.78 39.07 8.60
N GLY A 471 9.24 38.64 7.48
CA GLY A 471 8.31 37.51 7.37
C GLY A 471 8.86 36.32 6.57
N LEU A 472 8.09 35.26 6.55
CA LEU A 472 8.36 34.03 5.82
C LEU A 472 7.23 33.78 4.81
N VAL A 473 7.59 33.58 3.53
CA VAL A 473 6.62 33.22 2.49
C VAL A 473 6.24 31.75 2.61
N VAL A 474 4.94 31.50 2.80
CA VAL A 474 4.37 30.14 2.87
C VAL A 474 3.91 29.71 1.48
N GLY A 475 4.45 28.58 1.01
CA GLY A 475 4.11 28.00 -0.29
C GLY A 475 2.82 27.19 -0.26
N THR A 476 2.09 27.27 -1.37
CA THR A 476 0.76 26.66 -1.51
C THR A 476 0.74 25.45 -2.43
N GLY A 477 1.76 25.24 -3.29
CA GLY A 477 1.83 24.17 -4.27
C GLY A 477 1.73 22.78 -3.66
N ASP A 478 0.92 21.91 -4.25
CA ASP A 478 0.67 20.55 -3.78
C ASP A 478 1.51 19.48 -4.51
N LEU A 479 1.43 18.23 -4.04
CA LEU A 479 2.20 17.11 -4.57
C LEU A 479 1.87 16.81 -6.05
N SER A 480 0.60 16.91 -6.43
CA SER A 480 0.13 16.60 -7.80
C SER A 480 0.61 17.64 -8.83
N GLU A 481 0.59 18.91 -8.42
CA GLU A 481 1.15 20.01 -9.23
C GLU A 481 2.65 19.84 -9.43
N LEU A 482 3.37 19.48 -8.37
CA LEU A 482 4.81 19.20 -8.42
C LEU A 482 5.14 17.96 -9.28
N ALA A 483 4.30 16.91 -9.24
CA ALA A 483 4.48 15.73 -10.07
C ALA A 483 4.36 16.04 -11.56
N LEU A 484 3.34 16.81 -11.93
CA LEU A 484 3.05 17.17 -13.32
C LEU A 484 3.81 18.41 -13.81
N GLY A 485 4.53 19.09 -12.89
CA GLY A 485 5.13 20.40 -13.18
C GLY A 485 4.10 21.45 -13.57
N TRP A 486 2.87 21.32 -13.03
CA TRP A 486 1.78 22.26 -13.26
C TRP A 486 1.91 23.48 -12.34
N CYS A 487 3.01 24.16 -12.47
CA CYS A 487 3.38 25.37 -11.75
C CYS A 487 4.36 26.17 -12.60
N THR A 488 4.40 27.47 -12.39
CA THR A 488 5.36 28.33 -13.07
C THR A 488 6.72 28.26 -12.37
N TYR A 489 7.76 27.82 -13.11
CA TYR A 489 9.11 27.82 -12.58
C TYR A 489 9.53 29.21 -12.09
N ASN A 490 10.07 29.26 -10.89
CA ASN A 490 10.43 30.51 -10.20
C ASN A 490 9.24 31.51 -10.07
N GLY A 491 8.04 30.95 -9.98
CA GLY A 491 6.80 31.66 -9.70
C GLY A 491 6.09 31.01 -8.51
N ASP A 492 4.87 30.56 -8.70
CA ASP A 492 4.04 29.92 -7.67
C ASP A 492 4.64 28.64 -7.08
N HIS A 493 5.61 28.01 -7.75
CA HIS A 493 6.31 26.84 -7.21
C HIS A 493 7.38 27.20 -6.15
N MET A 494 7.75 28.49 -6.00
CA MET A 494 8.77 28.95 -5.07
C MET A 494 8.15 29.55 -3.81
N SER A 495 8.78 29.27 -2.67
CA SER A 495 8.45 29.81 -1.37
C SER A 495 9.61 29.62 -0.40
N MET A 496 9.48 30.14 0.82
CA MET A 496 10.47 29.90 1.88
C MET A 496 10.16 28.62 2.68
N TYR A 497 8.89 28.16 2.65
CA TYR A 497 8.46 26.90 3.24
C TYR A 497 7.15 26.39 2.57
N GLY A 498 7.20 25.25 1.91
CA GLY A 498 6.09 24.67 1.15
C GLY A 498 5.26 23.69 2.00
N VAL A 499 4.16 24.14 2.57
CA VAL A 499 3.39 23.33 3.52
C VAL A 499 2.60 22.20 2.88
N ASN A 500 2.22 22.31 1.60
CA ASN A 500 1.40 21.33 0.91
C ASN A 500 2.19 20.36 -0.01
N GLY A 501 3.51 20.52 -0.13
CA GLY A 501 4.33 19.84 -1.15
C GLY A 501 4.33 18.29 -1.09
N SER A 502 3.78 17.72 -0.03
CA SER A 502 3.62 16.27 0.14
C SER A 502 2.15 15.82 0.24
N VAL A 503 1.20 16.72 -0.07
CA VAL A 503 -0.25 16.43 -0.03
C VAL A 503 -0.77 16.40 -1.47
N PRO A 504 -1.30 15.28 -1.99
CA PRO A 504 -1.86 15.23 -3.34
C PRO A 504 -3.18 16.00 -3.43
N LYS A 505 -3.50 16.53 -4.63
CA LYS A 505 -4.70 17.34 -4.90
C LYS A 505 -6.00 16.67 -4.43
N THR A 506 -6.12 15.38 -4.67
CA THR A 506 -7.28 14.60 -4.23
C THR A 506 -7.46 14.66 -2.71
N LEU A 507 -6.37 14.61 -1.94
CA LEU A 507 -6.42 14.65 -0.48
C LEU A 507 -6.59 16.06 0.07
N VAL A 508 -6.09 17.11 -0.62
CA VAL A 508 -6.30 18.53 -0.23
C VAL A 508 -7.81 18.83 -0.08
N GLN A 509 -8.61 18.37 -1.03
CA GLN A 509 -10.06 18.56 -1.00
C GLN A 509 -10.72 17.94 0.25
N TYR A 510 -10.31 16.73 0.61
CA TYR A 510 -10.84 16.03 1.79
C TYR A 510 -10.41 16.69 3.10
N ILE A 511 -9.17 17.19 3.19
CA ILE A 511 -8.69 17.91 4.38
C ILE A 511 -9.49 19.19 4.59
N CYS A 512 -9.70 20.00 3.55
CA CYS A 512 -10.51 21.20 3.61
C CYS A 512 -11.97 20.90 4.01
N ARG A 513 -12.55 19.83 3.48
CA ARG A 513 -13.91 19.37 3.84
C ARG A 513 -13.98 18.89 5.29
N ALA A 514 -13.03 18.08 5.73
CA ALA A 514 -12.97 17.61 7.12
C ALA A 514 -12.84 18.77 8.12
N TYR A 515 -11.99 19.75 7.80
CA TYR A 515 -11.85 20.95 8.60
C TYR A 515 -13.16 21.76 8.66
N ALA A 516 -13.84 21.93 7.54
CA ALA A 516 -15.15 22.60 7.47
C ALA A 516 -16.19 21.95 8.41
N LEU A 517 -16.18 20.62 8.49
CA LEU A 517 -17.15 19.89 9.32
C LEU A 517 -16.82 19.94 10.83
N THR A 518 -15.58 20.25 11.21
CA THR A 518 -15.10 20.22 12.59
C THR A 518 -14.74 21.59 13.18
N CYS A 519 -14.66 22.65 12.37
CA CYS A 519 -14.15 23.96 12.81
C CYS A 519 -15.05 24.71 13.80
N GLY A 520 -16.32 24.33 13.97
CA GLY A 520 -17.27 24.96 14.90
C GLY A 520 -17.78 26.35 14.49
N ASP A 521 -17.25 26.96 13.43
CA ASP A 521 -17.66 28.26 12.90
C ASP A 521 -18.49 28.08 11.64
N LYS A 522 -19.79 28.45 11.69
CA LYS A 522 -20.73 28.27 10.59
C LYS A 522 -20.30 29.03 9.33
N LYS A 523 -19.82 30.27 9.49
CA LYS A 523 -19.43 31.10 8.32
C LYS A 523 -18.20 30.52 7.64
N LEU A 524 -17.19 30.12 8.42
CA LEU A 524 -16.00 29.45 7.90
C LEU A 524 -16.35 28.14 7.20
N LYS A 525 -17.25 27.33 7.78
CA LYS A 525 -17.76 26.10 7.18
C LYS A 525 -18.37 26.35 5.80
N ASP A 526 -19.27 27.33 5.71
CA ASP A 526 -19.97 27.63 4.45
C ASP A 526 -18.99 28.09 3.36
N VAL A 527 -18.02 28.94 3.69
CA VAL A 527 -16.95 29.39 2.80
C VAL A 527 -16.08 28.21 2.32
N LEU A 528 -15.65 27.35 3.23
CA LEU A 528 -14.83 26.20 2.89
C LEU A 528 -15.56 25.20 1.98
N LEU A 529 -16.84 24.95 2.25
CA LEU A 529 -17.65 24.05 1.40
C LEU A 529 -17.89 24.66 0.01
N ASP A 530 -18.03 25.98 -0.11
CA ASP A 530 -18.12 26.65 -1.41
C ASP A 530 -16.82 26.55 -2.21
N ILE A 531 -15.67 26.71 -1.54
CA ILE A 531 -14.34 26.53 -2.17
C ILE A 531 -14.18 25.08 -2.65
N VAL A 532 -14.52 24.08 -1.82
CA VAL A 532 -14.46 22.66 -2.17
C VAL A 532 -15.34 22.33 -3.38
N GLY A 533 -16.48 23.00 -3.53
CA GLY A 533 -17.39 22.85 -4.66
C GLY A 533 -17.02 23.67 -5.91
N THR A 534 -15.91 24.42 -5.91
CA THR A 534 -15.49 25.24 -7.04
C THR A 534 -14.59 24.45 -7.99
N PRO A 535 -14.80 24.48 -9.32
CA PRO A 535 -13.92 23.82 -10.29
C PRO A 535 -12.49 24.33 -10.23
N ILE A 536 -11.52 23.43 -10.35
CA ILE A 536 -10.09 23.77 -10.31
C ILE A 536 -9.66 24.48 -11.60
N SER A 537 -9.16 25.72 -11.48
CA SER A 537 -8.70 26.54 -12.60
C SER A 537 -7.51 27.42 -12.17
N PRO A 538 -6.48 27.63 -13.02
CA PRO A 538 -5.36 28.50 -12.72
C PRO A 538 -5.70 29.99 -12.81
N GLU A 539 -6.87 30.40 -13.40
CA GLU A 539 -7.33 31.78 -13.58
C GLU A 539 -6.25 32.76 -14.12
N LEU A 540 -5.40 32.28 -15.03
CA LEU A 540 -4.31 33.05 -15.64
C LEU A 540 -4.66 33.64 -17.02
N THR A 541 -5.79 33.23 -17.59
CA THR A 541 -6.26 33.65 -18.89
C THR A 541 -7.56 34.45 -18.78
N PRO A 542 -7.86 35.37 -19.73
CA PRO A 542 -9.06 36.17 -19.69
C PRO A 542 -10.35 35.33 -19.68
N ASN A 543 -11.25 35.63 -18.76
CA ASN A 543 -12.54 34.97 -18.63
C ASN A 543 -13.50 35.40 -19.72
N LYS A 544 -14.22 34.45 -20.33
CA LYS A 544 -15.31 34.77 -21.26
C LYS A 544 -16.62 34.98 -20.48
N LYS A 545 -17.07 36.25 -20.35
CA LYS A 545 -18.31 36.63 -19.66
C LYS A 545 -18.47 36.11 -18.23
N GLY A 546 -17.38 36.14 -17.40
CA GLY A 546 -17.42 35.68 -16.01
C GLY A 546 -17.41 34.15 -15.83
N VAL A 547 -17.29 33.39 -16.91
CA VAL A 547 -17.14 31.93 -16.87
C VAL A 547 -15.66 31.55 -17.00
N ILE A 548 -15.20 30.62 -16.20
CA ILE A 548 -13.83 30.08 -16.24
C ILE A 548 -13.55 29.55 -17.65
N ALA A 549 -12.61 30.17 -18.35
CA ALA A 549 -12.29 29.85 -19.75
C ALA A 549 -11.43 28.58 -19.89
N GLN A 550 -10.74 28.19 -18.84
CA GLN A 550 -9.78 27.07 -18.86
C GLN A 550 -9.91 26.24 -17.60
N LYS A 551 -10.28 24.96 -17.75
CA LYS A 551 -10.19 23.99 -16.66
C LYS A 551 -8.81 23.36 -16.70
N THR A 552 -8.18 23.23 -15.55
CA THR A 552 -6.86 22.57 -15.40
C THR A 552 -6.89 21.15 -15.97
N GLU A 553 -7.95 20.41 -15.69
CA GLU A 553 -8.10 19.02 -16.11
C GLU A 553 -8.20 18.82 -17.63
N ASP A 554 -8.58 19.85 -18.40
CA ASP A 554 -8.59 19.79 -19.87
C ASP A 554 -7.16 19.68 -20.44
N LYS A 555 -6.17 20.26 -19.76
CA LYS A 555 -4.76 20.25 -20.19
C LYS A 555 -3.94 19.09 -19.61
N ILE A 556 -4.12 18.77 -18.34
CA ILE A 556 -3.30 17.77 -17.66
C ILE A 556 -4.02 16.44 -17.42
N GLY A 557 -5.33 16.37 -17.71
CA GLY A 557 -6.19 15.25 -17.37
C GLY A 557 -6.72 15.34 -15.93
N LYS A 558 -7.59 14.39 -15.57
CA LYS A 558 -8.20 14.34 -14.24
C LYS A 558 -7.16 14.12 -13.15
N TYR A 559 -7.24 14.87 -12.06
CA TYR A 559 -6.32 14.77 -10.94
C TYR A 559 -6.39 13.41 -10.23
N ASP A 560 -7.58 12.82 -10.10
CA ASP A 560 -7.72 11.50 -9.47
C ASP A 560 -6.90 10.43 -10.21
N LEU A 561 -6.90 10.46 -11.54
CA LEU A 561 -6.15 9.51 -12.36
C LEU A 561 -4.64 9.80 -12.33
N ASN A 562 -4.23 11.07 -12.32
CA ASN A 562 -2.82 11.43 -12.19
C ASN A 562 -2.26 11.06 -10.80
N ASP A 563 -3.02 11.28 -9.74
CA ASP A 563 -2.65 10.88 -8.37
C ASP A 563 -2.59 9.35 -8.23
N PHE A 564 -3.46 8.62 -8.94
CA PHE A 564 -3.40 7.17 -9.03
C PHE A 564 -2.06 6.70 -9.63
N PHE A 565 -1.68 7.23 -10.79
CA PHE A 565 -0.39 6.89 -11.41
C PHE A 565 0.78 7.26 -10.50
N LEU A 566 0.76 8.45 -9.94
CA LEU A 566 1.79 8.93 -9.02
C LEU A 566 1.98 7.99 -7.82
N TYR A 567 0.88 7.51 -7.23
CA TYR A 567 0.92 6.59 -6.11
C TYR A 567 1.65 5.30 -6.46
N TYR A 568 1.27 4.65 -7.57
CA TYR A 568 1.85 3.35 -7.93
C TYR A 568 3.29 3.45 -8.44
N VAL A 569 3.63 4.55 -9.10
CA VAL A 569 5.03 4.85 -9.50
C VAL A 569 5.91 5.05 -8.28
N MET A 570 5.48 5.89 -7.35
CA MET A 570 6.32 6.33 -6.23
C MET A 570 6.31 5.35 -5.04
N ARG A 571 5.15 4.76 -4.75
CA ARG A 571 4.99 3.91 -3.57
C ARG A 571 5.44 2.47 -3.82
N TRP A 572 5.34 1.99 -5.05
CA TRP A 572 5.57 0.59 -5.40
C TRP A 572 6.54 0.38 -6.57
N GLY A 573 6.92 1.43 -7.28
CA GLY A 573 7.80 1.31 -8.45
C GLY A 573 7.27 0.40 -9.55
N PHE A 574 5.94 0.25 -9.66
CA PHE A 574 5.34 -0.67 -10.62
C PHE A 574 5.62 -0.24 -12.06
N ALA A 575 5.76 -1.23 -12.93
CA ALA A 575 5.91 -1.01 -14.36
C ALA A 575 4.61 -0.41 -14.98
N PRO A 576 4.73 0.41 -16.04
CA PRO A 576 3.58 1.08 -16.64
C PRO A 576 2.43 0.17 -17.05
N ASP A 577 2.73 -0.97 -17.64
CA ASP A 577 1.71 -1.96 -18.05
C ASP A 577 0.94 -2.55 -16.86
N LYS A 578 1.59 -2.72 -15.71
CA LYS A 578 0.94 -3.13 -14.47
C LYS A 578 0.07 -2.02 -13.90
N ILE A 579 0.54 -0.76 -13.93
CA ILE A 579 -0.23 0.40 -13.49
C ILE A 579 -1.47 0.59 -14.36
N LEU A 580 -1.34 0.44 -15.68
CA LEU A 580 -2.47 0.45 -16.62
C LEU A 580 -3.53 -0.60 -16.24
N ALA A 581 -3.10 -1.84 -15.95
CA ALA A 581 -4.02 -2.91 -15.57
C ALA A 581 -4.77 -2.57 -14.26
N LEU A 582 -4.08 -2.04 -13.25
CA LEU A 582 -4.70 -1.63 -11.99
C LEU A 582 -5.64 -0.43 -12.18
N ALA A 583 -5.28 0.52 -13.04
CA ALA A 583 -6.14 1.66 -13.38
C ALA A 583 -7.43 1.22 -14.10
N MET A 584 -7.35 0.26 -15.02
CA MET A 584 -8.53 -0.34 -15.67
C MET A 584 -9.46 -1.10 -14.72
N LEU A 585 -8.96 -1.53 -13.56
CA LEU A 585 -9.79 -2.10 -12.50
C LEU A 585 -10.46 -1.01 -11.68
N ALA A 586 -9.70 0.02 -11.31
CA ALA A 586 -10.17 1.11 -10.46
C ALA A 586 -11.15 2.05 -11.20
N TYR A 587 -10.97 2.22 -12.51
CA TYR A 587 -11.73 3.11 -13.38
C TYR A 587 -12.42 2.31 -14.50
N ASP A 588 -13.24 1.35 -14.11
CA ASP A 588 -13.97 0.45 -15.03
C ASP A 588 -15.05 1.15 -15.88
N ASP A 589 -15.35 2.41 -15.56
CA ASP A 589 -16.19 3.34 -16.29
C ASP A 589 -15.45 4.08 -17.43
N LEU A 590 -14.12 3.96 -17.51
CA LEU A 590 -13.29 4.61 -18.52
C LEU A 590 -12.76 3.62 -19.56
N ASP A 591 -12.61 4.12 -20.80
CA ASP A 591 -12.01 3.34 -21.88
C ASP A 591 -10.50 3.10 -21.68
N LYS A 592 -10.00 1.92 -22.08
CA LYS A 592 -8.58 1.55 -21.99
C LYS A 592 -7.67 2.57 -22.66
N GLU A 593 -8.01 2.99 -23.88
CA GLU A 593 -7.20 3.95 -24.64
C GLU A 593 -7.16 5.33 -23.95
N PHE A 594 -8.27 5.73 -23.34
CA PHE A 594 -8.32 6.96 -22.55
C PHE A 594 -7.36 6.89 -21.37
N ILE A 595 -7.38 5.78 -20.60
CA ILE A 595 -6.49 5.56 -19.44
C ILE A 595 -5.03 5.51 -19.90
N ARG A 596 -4.72 4.73 -20.95
CA ARG A 596 -3.39 4.62 -21.53
C ARG A 596 -2.83 5.98 -21.96
N ASN A 597 -3.63 6.78 -22.68
CA ASN A 597 -3.23 8.10 -23.12
C ASN A 597 -3.02 9.07 -21.95
N ALA A 598 -3.82 8.93 -20.89
CA ALA A 598 -3.63 9.69 -19.65
C ALA A 598 -2.30 9.32 -18.97
N GLU A 599 -1.96 8.03 -18.89
CA GLU A 599 -0.70 7.54 -18.32
C GLU A 599 0.51 7.97 -19.15
N ILE A 600 0.41 7.95 -20.49
CA ILE A 600 1.44 8.49 -21.39
C ILE A 600 1.66 9.99 -21.12
N ARG A 601 0.59 10.79 -20.97
CA ARG A 601 0.71 12.21 -20.61
C ARG A 601 1.36 12.40 -19.26
N PHE A 602 0.95 11.59 -18.26
CA PHE A 602 1.54 11.61 -16.92
C PHE A 602 3.06 11.39 -16.98
N TYR A 603 3.55 10.31 -17.60
CA TYR A 603 4.98 10.03 -17.70
C TYR A 603 5.75 11.12 -18.45
N ASN A 604 5.21 11.61 -19.58
CA ASN A 604 5.84 12.71 -20.32
C ASN A 604 6.03 13.94 -19.43
N ARG A 605 4.98 14.35 -18.71
CA ARG A 605 5.08 15.48 -17.81
C ARG A 605 6.00 15.20 -16.63
N PHE A 606 5.83 14.05 -15.99
CA PHE A 606 6.61 13.66 -14.83
C PHE A 606 8.13 13.69 -15.11
N PHE A 607 8.56 13.22 -16.27
CA PHE A 607 9.96 13.25 -16.68
C PHE A 607 10.42 14.65 -17.11
N HIS A 608 9.75 15.28 -18.06
CA HIS A 608 10.21 16.55 -18.61
C HIS A 608 10.13 17.74 -17.62
N GLN A 609 9.36 17.60 -16.55
CA GLN A 609 9.23 18.65 -15.53
C GLN A 609 10.12 18.44 -14.30
N GLN A 610 11.04 17.46 -14.34
CA GLN A 610 11.94 17.17 -13.21
C GLN A 610 12.79 18.38 -12.80
N PHE A 611 13.25 19.19 -13.73
CA PHE A 611 14.06 20.37 -13.42
C PHE A 611 13.37 21.33 -12.42
N LYS A 612 12.04 21.40 -12.42
CA LYS A 612 11.28 22.20 -11.46
C LYS A 612 11.38 21.61 -10.03
N ARG A 613 11.47 20.30 -9.91
CA ARG A 613 11.54 19.61 -8.62
C ARG A 613 12.94 19.68 -7.98
N SER A 614 13.98 19.91 -8.79
CA SER A 614 15.36 20.00 -8.28
C SER A 614 15.59 21.15 -7.29
N CYS A 615 14.76 22.20 -7.33
CA CYS A 615 14.88 23.38 -6.47
C CYS A 615 13.65 23.59 -5.55
N LEU A 616 12.93 22.53 -5.22
CA LEU A 616 11.76 22.64 -4.33
C LEU A 616 12.13 23.22 -2.97
N PRO A 617 11.28 24.11 -2.43
CA PRO A 617 11.40 24.60 -1.05
C PRO A 617 11.36 23.46 -0.04
N ASP A 618 11.86 23.73 1.16
CA ASP A 618 11.63 22.86 2.31
C ASP A 618 10.14 22.76 2.61
N GLY A 619 9.72 21.62 3.14
CA GLY A 619 8.33 21.39 3.55
C GLY A 619 8.18 20.04 4.27
N PRO A 620 7.09 19.83 5.01
CA PRO A 620 6.89 18.61 5.79
C PRO A 620 6.51 17.44 4.86
N LYS A 621 7.11 16.28 5.10
CA LYS A 621 6.61 15.01 4.55
C LYS A 621 5.45 14.54 5.42
N VAL A 622 4.26 14.40 4.84
CA VAL A 622 3.04 14.00 5.57
C VAL A 622 2.57 12.58 5.25
N GLY A 623 2.92 12.07 4.10
CA GLY A 623 2.54 10.72 3.63
C GLY A 623 3.74 9.87 3.25
N THR A 624 3.46 8.71 2.65
CA THR A 624 4.50 7.77 2.20
C THR A 624 5.24 8.22 0.94
N VAL A 625 4.73 9.26 0.25
CA VAL A 625 5.27 9.76 -1.02
C VAL A 625 5.59 11.25 -0.89
N THR A 626 6.80 11.64 -1.30
CA THR A 626 7.20 13.04 -1.51
C THR A 626 8.10 13.16 -2.75
N LEU A 627 8.07 14.30 -3.40
CA LEU A 627 8.90 14.60 -4.56
C LEU A 627 10.07 15.56 -4.22
N SER A 628 10.32 15.79 -2.94
CA SER A 628 11.48 16.57 -2.51
C SER A 628 12.78 15.89 -2.95
N PRO A 629 13.71 16.62 -3.58
CA PRO A 629 15.02 16.06 -3.99
C PRO A 629 15.89 15.66 -2.78
N ARG A 630 15.53 16.10 -1.58
CA ARG A 630 16.15 15.71 -0.30
C ARG A 630 15.50 14.47 0.32
N GLY A 631 14.36 14.04 -0.21
CA GLY A 631 13.54 12.93 0.29
C GLY A 631 13.51 11.72 -0.66
N ASP A 632 12.33 11.34 -1.11
CA ASP A 632 12.05 10.04 -1.75
C ASP A 632 12.44 9.98 -3.24
N TRP A 633 12.60 11.13 -3.94
CA TRP A 633 12.78 11.13 -5.38
C TRP A 633 13.97 11.98 -5.86
N ARG A 634 14.97 11.33 -6.43
CA ARG A 634 16.16 11.96 -7.02
C ARG A 634 16.36 11.47 -8.45
N MET A 635 15.70 12.13 -9.39
CA MET A 635 15.82 11.79 -10.81
C MET A 635 16.65 12.86 -11.54
N PRO A 636 17.53 12.49 -12.49
CA PRO A 636 18.17 13.47 -13.39
C PRO A 636 17.12 14.24 -14.18
N SER A 637 17.35 15.55 -14.38
CA SER A 637 16.39 16.42 -15.10
C SER A 637 16.31 16.14 -16.60
N ASP A 638 17.31 15.48 -17.15
CA ASP A 638 17.47 15.11 -18.56
C ASP A 638 17.25 13.60 -18.82
N ALA A 639 16.65 12.88 -17.86
CA ALA A 639 16.31 11.48 -18.03
C ALA A 639 15.29 11.26 -19.17
N SER A 640 15.54 10.25 -20.01
CA SER A 640 14.62 9.89 -21.09
C SER A 640 13.40 9.11 -20.57
N VAL A 641 12.23 9.47 -21.05
CA VAL A 641 10.96 8.80 -20.76
C VAL A 641 10.68 7.59 -21.68
N ASN A 642 11.48 7.41 -22.73
CA ASN A 642 11.19 6.49 -23.83
C ASN A 642 10.89 5.05 -23.38
N LEU A 643 11.65 4.53 -22.41
CA LEU A 643 11.46 3.18 -21.91
C LEU A 643 10.02 2.95 -21.39
N TRP A 644 9.50 3.89 -20.59
CA TRP A 644 8.12 3.81 -20.04
C TRP A 644 7.06 3.90 -21.12
N LEU A 645 7.27 4.79 -22.12
CA LEU A 645 6.35 4.94 -23.24
C LEU A 645 6.35 3.73 -24.18
N GLU A 646 7.49 3.09 -24.38
CA GLU A 646 7.55 1.85 -25.17
C GLU A 646 6.81 0.69 -24.53
N ILE A 647 6.86 0.58 -23.20
CA ILE A 647 6.08 -0.41 -22.45
C ILE A 647 4.58 -0.18 -22.69
N LEU A 648 4.11 1.06 -22.54
CA LEU A 648 2.70 1.42 -22.74
C LEU A 648 2.22 1.23 -24.20
N LYS A 649 3.09 1.44 -25.19
CA LYS A 649 2.74 1.19 -26.60
C LYS A 649 2.53 -0.29 -26.91
N LYS A 650 3.16 -1.18 -26.15
CA LYS A 650 3.06 -2.64 -26.31
C LYS A 650 1.96 -3.26 -25.43
N ALA A 651 1.45 -2.52 -24.44
CA ALA A 651 0.41 -2.93 -23.50
C ALA A 651 -1.00 -2.77 -24.11
#